data_1153d3f0f2a3eeba3d09877162db032b
#
_entry.id   1153d3f0f2a3eeba3d09877162db032b
#
_cell.length_a   1.000
_cell.length_b   1.000
_cell.length_c   1.000
_cell.angle_alpha   90.00
_cell.angle_beta   90.00
_cell.angle_gamma   90.00
#
_symmetry.space_group_name_H-M   'P 1'
#
loop_
_entity.id
_entity.type
_entity.pdbx_description
1 polymer ?
#
loop_
_entity_poly.entity_id
_entity_poly.type
_entity_poly.pdbx_seq_one_letter_code
_entity_poly.pdbx_strand_id
1 'polypeptide(L)'
;MMGLLSKIFGSKKDVSNVDIDNKAKSSVKNVPRNENCIKLMEFASHMEKLLAEDRYIARSDYKKYIDEYQKSISFFEVLSDSGMLGNFCDVNGVEEKEIVQAIDYYNNAETYVEDHNEEFLARAMVEEKEYLDNVLKAVDPVVVLDEDQRKVVLTDEDYCLVIAGAGAGKTTTVAAKVKYLVDKKGIDPAQILVVSFTNKAVNELKEKIQDDLGVPCPIATFHSTGNAIIHKNSPEEKLNIVDNSKLYFVIRDYFRGSVMKNESVVNKLIMFFATYFDAPYEGDDLNGFFNNIAKANYSTMRSDLEDFKREVIDTRTKKSVTIQNEILRSHQEVEIANFLYLNNIEYEYEPIYQYNIQYSHKPYTPDFVIYQNGKIAYIEHFGITENGKNDRYSQDELEQYKKAINDKIKLHKQHDTTLIYTFSVYNDGKPLTEHLQEALEVKGFELKPRSNKEVMELLVAGEENRYVRKLINLICRFISNFKVNGYNAEEFNRMYHSTQNVRSRLFLEICHDCYLEYDRWLKENKAVDFEDMINESARLLREVKEMKQKLSFKYIIVDEYQDISRQRFDLTKALSEVTDAKIIAVGDDWQSIYAFSGSDITLFTKFSEKMGYAKMLKIVKTYRNSQEVIDIAGNFIQKNSEQIRKRLLSPKNITDPVIIYTYDSTAKGRKGDRRSGSNYAVAHAVETALTQLIMYKKQEGRQPGTILLLGRYAFDGDHLEKSGLFEFVRGGSKIK
;
A
#
# COMPACT_ATOMS: atom_id res chain seq x y z
N MET A 1 1.66 45.62 30.18
CA MET A 1 0.62 45.38 31.20
C MET A 1 -0.03 46.68 31.70
N MET A 2 0.70 47.74 32.14
CA MET A 2 0.07 49.00 32.58
C MET A 2 -0.74 49.73 31.49
N GLY A 3 -0.43 49.61 30.23
CA GLY A 3 -1.14 50.33 29.13
C GLY A 3 -2.52 49.78 28.77
N LEU A 4 -2.83 48.50 29.13
CA LEU A 4 -4.12 47.88 28.87
C LEU A 4 -5.15 48.20 29.97
N LEU A 5 -4.69 48.30 31.18
CA LEU A 5 -5.53 48.61 32.36
C LEU A 5 -6.08 50.04 32.35
N SER A 6 -5.33 51.03 31.77
CA SER A 6 -5.82 52.42 31.66
C SER A 6 -6.95 52.57 30.65
N LYS A 7 -7.15 51.65 29.73
CA LYS A 7 -8.28 51.64 28.81
C LYS A 7 -9.53 50.98 29.35
N ILE A 8 -9.39 50.15 30.40
CA ILE A 8 -10.49 49.40 31.00
C ILE A 8 -11.17 50.25 32.13
N PHE A 9 -10.37 51.04 32.87
CA PHE A 9 -10.87 51.94 33.88
C PHE A 9 -10.79 53.38 33.34
N GLY A 10 -11.88 53.85 32.72
CA GLY A 10 -11.99 55.25 32.28
C GLY A 10 -11.51 56.23 33.36
N SER A 11 -10.78 57.27 32.93
CA SER A 11 -10.16 58.28 33.76
C SER A 11 -11.09 58.79 34.85
N LYS A 12 -10.59 58.79 36.13
CA LYS A 12 -11.25 59.46 37.27
C LYS A 12 -11.58 60.88 36.92
N LYS A 13 -12.83 61.24 36.88
CA LYS A 13 -13.31 62.60 37.13
C LYS A 13 -13.98 62.64 38.46
N ASP A 14 -13.56 63.63 39.22
CA ASP A 14 -13.95 64.01 40.55
C ASP A 14 -15.46 63.87 40.83
N VAL A 15 -15.78 63.25 41.97
CA VAL A 15 -17.10 63.34 42.56
C VAL A 15 -16.92 64.03 43.93
N SER A 16 -17.29 65.30 44.00
CA SER A 16 -17.55 66.04 45.21
C SER A 16 -18.91 65.59 45.80
N ASN A 17 -18.92 65.42 47.10
CA ASN A 17 -20.03 65.29 48.02
C ASN A 17 -21.42 65.73 47.57
N VAL A 18 -22.43 64.87 47.72
CA VAL A 18 -23.80 65.21 48.14
C VAL A 18 -24.45 64.04 48.87
N ASP A 19 -24.83 64.35 50.08
CA ASP A 19 -25.79 63.81 51.05
C ASP A 19 -26.42 62.43 50.91
N ILE A 20 -26.27 61.72 52.04
CA ILE A 20 -27.06 60.60 52.52
C ILE A 20 -28.49 61.05 52.85
N ASP A 21 -29.50 60.49 52.21
CA ASP A 21 -30.76 60.22 52.93
C ASP A 21 -31.54 59.02 52.35
N ASN A 22 -32.12 58.29 53.27
CA ASN A 22 -32.85 57.05 53.11
C ASN A 22 -33.99 57.08 52.12
N LYS A 23 -34.03 56.09 51.19
CA LYS A 23 -35.27 55.38 50.81
C LYS A 23 -34.94 53.98 50.31
N ALA A 24 -35.30 53.04 51.19
CA ALA A 24 -35.18 51.61 50.88
C ALA A 24 -36.14 51.17 49.78
N LYS A 25 -35.65 50.17 49.00
CA LYS A 25 -36.41 49.13 48.29
C LYS A 25 -37.25 49.57 47.10
N SER A 26 -36.74 49.18 45.95
CA SER A 26 -37.32 48.84 44.65
C SER A 26 -36.87 49.76 43.51
N SER A 27 -35.77 49.43 42.95
CA SER A 27 -35.49 49.58 41.52
C SER A 27 -34.12 48.91 41.28
N VAL A 28 -34.13 47.73 40.74
CA VAL A 28 -32.95 47.19 40.09
C VAL A 28 -32.66 48.13 38.93
N LYS A 29 -31.74 49.08 39.14
CA LYS A 29 -31.20 49.92 38.06
C LYS A 29 -30.55 48.96 37.07
N ASN A 30 -31.05 48.94 35.88
CA ASN A 30 -30.38 48.41 34.69
C ASN A 30 -29.04 49.15 34.50
N VAL A 31 -28.02 48.76 35.21
CA VAL A 31 -26.64 49.07 34.84
C VAL A 31 -26.35 48.31 33.57
N PRO A 32 -25.92 48.93 32.45
CA PRO A 32 -25.57 48.22 31.27
C PRO A 32 -24.43 47.26 31.64
N ARG A 33 -24.72 45.95 31.67
CA ARG A 33 -23.70 44.91 31.95
C ARG A 33 -22.61 45.02 30.89
N ASN A 34 -21.37 44.89 31.33
CA ASN A 34 -20.25 44.83 30.40
C ASN A 34 -20.50 43.72 29.35
N GLU A 35 -20.20 43.96 28.09
CA GLU A 35 -20.43 43.03 26.99
C GLU A 35 -19.81 41.65 27.22
N ASN A 36 -18.61 41.60 27.85
CA ASN A 36 -17.96 40.35 28.17
C ASN A 36 -18.74 39.59 29.29
N CYS A 37 -19.38 40.26 30.23
CA CYS A 37 -20.26 39.61 31.21
C CYS A 37 -21.45 38.95 30.52
N ILE A 38 -22.10 39.66 29.60
CA ILE A 38 -23.25 39.12 28.85
C ILE A 38 -22.81 37.85 28.11
N LYS A 39 -21.73 37.90 27.38
CA LYS A 39 -21.21 36.74 26.63
C LYS A 39 -20.80 35.61 27.53
N LEU A 40 -20.18 35.86 28.65
CA LEU A 40 -19.80 34.79 29.60
C LEU A 40 -21.04 34.08 30.18
N MET A 41 -22.08 34.84 30.56
CA MET A 41 -23.33 34.27 31.07
C MET A 41 -24.11 33.53 29.99
N GLU A 42 -24.08 34.02 28.73
CA GLU A 42 -24.65 33.30 27.60
C GLU A 42 -23.93 31.96 27.39
N PHE A 43 -22.60 31.93 27.46
CA PHE A 43 -21.83 30.69 27.39
C PHE A 43 -22.19 29.72 28.47
N ALA A 44 -22.20 30.15 29.76
CA ALA A 44 -22.59 29.30 30.89
C ALA A 44 -24.01 28.73 30.71
N SER A 45 -24.97 29.60 30.34
CA SER A 45 -26.34 29.15 30.07
C SER A 45 -26.45 28.17 28.91
N HIS A 46 -25.63 28.30 27.86
CA HIS A 46 -25.58 27.34 26.79
C HIS A 46 -25.03 26.00 27.25
N MET A 47 -23.96 25.97 28.06
CA MET A 47 -23.39 24.74 28.59
C MET A 47 -24.36 24.04 29.57
N GLU A 48 -25.01 24.79 30.47
CA GLU A 48 -26.01 24.23 31.40
C GLU A 48 -27.19 23.60 30.64
N LYS A 49 -27.72 24.27 29.61
CA LYS A 49 -28.79 23.74 28.78
C LYS A 49 -28.37 22.48 28.03
N LEU A 50 -27.16 22.51 27.46
CA LEU A 50 -26.61 21.38 26.74
C LEU A 50 -26.42 20.16 27.63
N LEU A 51 -25.85 20.34 28.85
CA LEU A 51 -25.65 19.28 29.83
C LEU A 51 -26.96 18.76 30.45
N ALA A 52 -28.06 19.52 30.33
CA ALA A 52 -29.39 19.08 30.77
C ALA A 52 -30.16 18.28 29.70
N GLU A 53 -29.67 18.20 28.45
CA GLU A 53 -30.31 17.43 27.39
C GLU A 53 -30.12 15.92 27.61
N ASP A 54 -31.18 15.16 27.38
CA ASP A 54 -31.15 13.69 27.46
C ASP A 54 -30.75 13.05 26.17
N ARG A 55 -29.50 13.35 25.71
CA ARG A 55 -28.88 12.79 24.51
C ARG A 55 -27.38 12.76 24.64
N TYR A 56 -26.74 12.01 23.76
CA TYR A 56 -25.30 12.09 23.59
C TYR A 56 -24.91 13.48 23.04
N ILE A 57 -23.94 14.14 23.64
CA ILE A 57 -23.43 15.45 23.24
C ILE A 57 -22.18 15.23 22.40
N ALA A 58 -22.25 15.57 21.10
CA ALA A 58 -21.11 15.52 20.21
C ALA A 58 -20.19 16.75 20.38
N ARG A 59 -18.94 16.65 19.96
CA ARG A 59 -17.99 17.75 20.08
C ARG A 59 -18.47 19.02 19.37
N SER A 60 -19.08 18.91 18.19
CA SER A 60 -19.61 20.06 17.45
C SER A 60 -20.71 20.81 18.20
N ASP A 61 -21.43 20.16 19.11
CA ASP A 61 -22.51 20.78 19.89
C ASP A 61 -21.98 21.90 20.79
N TYR A 62 -20.78 21.73 21.37
CA TYR A 62 -20.22 22.69 22.32
C TYR A 62 -18.98 23.45 21.79
N LYS A 63 -18.20 22.89 20.87
CA LYS A 63 -16.96 23.48 20.37
C LYS A 63 -17.18 24.86 19.75
N LYS A 64 -18.27 25.04 19.03
CA LYS A 64 -18.65 26.34 18.46
C LYS A 64 -18.81 27.43 19.55
N TYR A 65 -19.36 27.08 20.72
CA TYR A 65 -19.49 28.02 21.84
C TYR A 65 -18.14 28.35 22.46
N ILE A 66 -17.27 27.35 22.63
CA ILE A 66 -15.89 27.57 23.09
C ILE A 66 -15.17 28.57 22.16
N ASP A 67 -15.23 28.35 20.87
CA ASP A 67 -14.53 29.21 19.88
C ASP A 67 -15.14 30.62 19.82
N GLU A 68 -16.47 30.73 19.91
CA GLU A 68 -17.18 32.00 19.86
C GLU A 68 -16.89 32.88 21.09
N TYR A 69 -16.87 32.29 22.29
CA TYR A 69 -16.76 33.02 23.55
C TYR A 69 -15.31 33.12 24.07
N GLN A 70 -14.32 32.57 23.40
CA GLN A 70 -12.91 32.51 23.81
C GLN A 70 -12.37 33.87 24.27
N LYS A 71 -12.65 34.97 23.51
CA LYS A 71 -12.15 36.31 23.84
C LYS A 71 -12.73 36.82 25.16
N SER A 72 -13.99 36.57 25.44
CA SER A 72 -14.64 37.00 26.67
C SER A 72 -14.11 36.22 27.87
N ILE A 73 -13.89 34.91 27.73
CA ILE A 73 -13.28 34.05 28.74
C ILE A 73 -11.87 34.54 29.08
N SER A 74 -11.01 34.75 28.08
CA SER A 74 -9.64 35.23 28.29
C SER A 74 -9.59 36.61 28.96
N PHE A 75 -10.59 37.44 28.77
CA PHE A 75 -10.71 38.72 29.53
C PHE A 75 -10.90 38.46 31.04
N PHE A 76 -11.75 37.51 31.41
CA PHE A 76 -12.01 37.17 32.82
C PHE A 76 -10.87 36.41 33.46
N GLU A 77 -10.16 35.53 32.72
CA GLU A 77 -8.95 34.88 33.19
C GLU A 77 -7.89 35.90 33.62
N VAL A 78 -7.66 36.92 32.79
CA VAL A 78 -6.73 38.00 33.12
C VAL A 78 -7.19 38.81 34.36
N LEU A 79 -8.49 39.04 34.55
CA LEU A 79 -9.02 39.70 35.70
C LEU A 79 -8.86 38.83 36.99
N SER A 80 -9.11 37.54 36.87
CA SER A 80 -8.90 36.61 37.96
C SER A 80 -7.44 36.53 38.39
N ASP A 81 -6.52 36.35 37.44
CA ASP A 81 -5.08 36.29 37.71
C ASP A 81 -4.50 37.60 38.30
N SER A 82 -5.08 38.71 37.95
CA SER A 82 -4.69 40.01 38.51
C SER A 82 -5.29 40.37 39.86
N GLY A 83 -6.18 39.52 40.39
CA GLY A 83 -6.92 39.74 41.64
C GLY A 83 -7.95 40.88 41.56
N MET A 84 -8.33 41.30 40.33
CA MET A 84 -9.28 42.39 40.11
C MET A 84 -10.71 41.91 39.89
N LEU A 85 -10.93 40.62 39.88
CA LEU A 85 -12.24 40.03 39.57
C LEU A 85 -13.34 40.47 40.54
N GLY A 86 -13.08 40.44 41.83
CA GLY A 86 -14.07 40.88 42.85
C GLY A 86 -14.50 42.36 42.69
N ASN A 87 -13.53 43.26 42.45
CA ASN A 87 -13.84 44.68 42.20
C ASN A 87 -14.64 44.86 40.91
N PHE A 88 -14.34 44.09 39.88
CA PHE A 88 -15.09 44.11 38.63
C PHE A 88 -16.52 43.61 38.83
N CYS A 89 -16.72 42.54 39.61
CA CYS A 89 -18.03 41.99 39.93
C CYS A 89 -18.90 42.95 40.67
N ASP A 90 -18.35 43.63 41.70
CA ASP A 90 -19.04 44.67 42.47
C ASP A 90 -19.53 45.85 41.62
N VAL A 91 -18.69 46.32 40.68
CA VAL A 91 -19.03 47.44 39.80
C VAL A 91 -20.10 47.05 38.77
N ASN A 92 -20.11 45.80 38.29
CA ASN A 92 -21.03 45.35 37.25
C ASN A 92 -22.29 44.60 37.84
N GLY A 93 -22.38 44.45 39.14
CA GLY A 93 -23.50 43.77 39.81
C GLY A 93 -23.68 42.31 39.39
N VAL A 94 -22.57 41.60 39.27
CA VAL A 94 -22.50 40.15 38.91
C VAL A 94 -21.86 39.41 40.09
N GLU A 95 -22.34 38.23 40.42
CA GLU A 95 -21.73 37.42 41.46
C GLU A 95 -20.41 36.79 40.97
N GLU A 96 -19.35 36.95 41.76
CA GLU A 96 -18.03 36.40 41.43
C GLU A 96 -18.11 34.85 41.19
N LYS A 97 -18.94 34.17 41.95
CA LYS A 97 -19.19 32.74 41.85
C LYS A 97 -19.72 32.33 40.47
N GLU A 98 -20.61 33.13 39.86
CA GLU A 98 -21.16 32.86 38.54
C GLU A 98 -20.06 32.96 37.44
N ILE A 99 -19.17 33.94 37.58
CA ILE A 99 -18.02 34.11 36.67
C ILE A 99 -17.05 32.95 36.84
N VAL A 100 -16.69 32.59 38.05
CA VAL A 100 -15.80 31.45 38.33
C VAL A 100 -16.38 30.14 37.76
N GLN A 101 -17.67 29.91 37.93
CA GLN A 101 -18.34 28.73 37.38
C GLN A 101 -18.35 28.73 35.86
N ALA A 102 -18.57 29.86 35.23
CA ALA A 102 -18.55 29.96 33.77
C ALA A 102 -17.13 29.73 33.18
N ILE A 103 -16.09 30.22 33.87
CA ILE A 103 -14.69 29.93 33.52
C ILE A 103 -14.40 28.45 33.70
N ASP A 104 -14.88 27.84 34.75
CA ASP A 104 -14.71 26.40 35.02
C ASP A 104 -15.39 25.55 33.93
N TYR A 105 -16.62 25.90 33.53
CA TYR A 105 -17.29 25.27 32.39
C TYR A 105 -16.49 25.36 31.10
N TYR A 106 -15.84 26.50 30.87
CA TYR A 106 -15.01 26.68 29.65
C TYR A 106 -13.76 25.83 29.72
N ASN A 107 -13.01 25.88 30.81
CA ASN A 107 -11.73 25.20 30.94
C ASN A 107 -11.88 23.67 31.01
N ASN A 108 -13.02 23.19 31.55
CA ASN A 108 -13.30 21.77 31.77
C ASN A 108 -14.47 21.26 30.91
N ALA A 109 -14.83 21.97 29.82
CA ALA A 109 -15.99 21.61 28.99
C ALA A 109 -15.92 20.18 28.46
N GLU A 110 -14.75 19.70 28.04
CA GLU A 110 -14.56 18.32 27.59
C GLU A 110 -14.85 17.30 28.70
N THR A 111 -14.41 17.57 29.93
CA THR A 111 -14.63 16.69 31.07
C THR A 111 -16.13 16.64 31.43
N TYR A 112 -16.79 17.78 31.53
CA TYR A 112 -18.24 17.83 31.82
C TYR A 112 -19.07 17.08 30.76
N VAL A 113 -18.72 17.25 29.48
CA VAL A 113 -19.39 16.55 28.37
C VAL A 113 -19.06 15.05 28.41
N GLU A 114 -17.82 14.67 28.74
CA GLU A 114 -17.44 13.26 28.84
C GLU A 114 -18.18 12.55 29.98
N ASP A 115 -18.28 13.17 31.18
CA ASP A 115 -19.03 12.65 32.33
C ASP A 115 -20.51 12.51 31.95
N HIS A 116 -21.12 13.54 31.36
CA HIS A 116 -22.51 13.50 30.89
C HIS A 116 -22.74 12.35 29.90
N ASN A 117 -21.83 12.18 28.90
CA ASN A 117 -21.94 11.15 27.88
C ASN A 117 -21.79 9.74 28.48
N GLU A 118 -20.92 9.56 29.49
CA GLU A 118 -20.79 8.28 30.20
C GLU A 118 -22.06 7.93 30.98
N GLU A 119 -22.66 8.89 31.70
CA GLU A 119 -23.94 8.71 32.36
C GLU A 119 -25.09 8.43 31.42
N PHE A 120 -25.15 9.16 30.28
CA PHE A 120 -26.12 8.92 29.23
C PHE A 120 -25.98 7.51 28.66
N LEU A 121 -24.77 7.08 28.28
CA LEU A 121 -24.54 5.75 27.74
C LEU A 121 -24.90 4.64 28.73
N ALA A 122 -24.59 4.82 30.03
CA ALA A 122 -24.96 3.86 31.07
C ALA A 122 -26.48 3.69 31.18
N ARG A 123 -27.24 4.79 31.16
CA ARG A 123 -28.72 4.76 31.14
C ARG A 123 -29.26 4.14 29.85
N ALA A 124 -28.80 4.61 28.71
CA ALA A 124 -29.25 4.14 27.40
C ALA A 124 -29.00 2.64 27.17
N MET A 125 -27.92 2.09 27.76
CA MET A 125 -27.67 0.63 27.73
C MET A 125 -28.73 -0.17 28.45
N VAL A 126 -29.31 0.39 29.50
CA VAL A 126 -30.39 -0.26 30.27
C VAL A 126 -31.75 -0.06 29.58
N GLU A 127 -32.04 1.15 29.15
CA GLU A 127 -33.32 1.52 28.55
C GLU A 127 -33.51 0.85 27.18
N GLU A 128 -32.46 0.82 26.34
CA GLU A 128 -32.50 0.21 25.02
C GLU A 128 -32.11 -1.27 25.01
N LYS A 129 -31.98 -1.90 26.17
CA LYS A 129 -31.51 -3.30 26.30
C LYS A 129 -32.32 -4.25 25.44
N GLU A 130 -33.66 -4.19 25.53
CA GLU A 130 -34.54 -5.10 24.77
C GLU A 130 -34.38 -4.90 23.28
N TYR A 131 -34.27 -3.66 22.82
CA TYR A 131 -34.01 -3.35 21.42
C TYR A 131 -32.65 -3.90 20.96
N LEU A 132 -31.58 -3.64 21.72
CA LEU A 132 -30.22 -4.08 21.41
C LEU A 132 -30.06 -5.62 21.44
N ASP A 133 -30.83 -6.32 22.29
CA ASP A 133 -30.87 -7.78 22.34
C ASP A 133 -31.54 -8.38 21.09
N ASN A 134 -32.40 -7.61 20.40
CA ASN A 134 -33.24 -8.09 19.32
C ASN A 134 -32.88 -7.52 17.94
N VAL A 135 -32.09 -6.46 17.86
CA VAL A 135 -31.82 -5.69 16.64
C VAL A 135 -31.24 -6.54 15.47
N LEU A 136 -30.55 -7.60 15.79
CA LEU A 136 -29.91 -8.49 14.82
C LEU A 136 -30.60 -9.85 14.63
N LYS A 137 -31.75 -10.09 15.27
CA LYS A 137 -32.43 -11.38 15.18
C LYS A 137 -32.87 -11.77 13.79
N ALA A 138 -33.08 -10.79 12.93
CA ALA A 138 -33.39 -11.06 11.51
C ALA A 138 -32.16 -11.54 10.71
N VAL A 139 -30.95 -11.11 11.12
CA VAL A 139 -29.67 -11.53 10.49
C VAL A 139 -29.26 -12.92 11.03
N ASP A 140 -29.25 -13.07 12.34
CA ASP A 140 -28.92 -14.32 13.03
C ASP A 140 -29.61 -14.38 14.39
N PRO A 141 -30.52 -15.34 14.62
CA PRO A 141 -31.29 -15.46 15.87
C PRO A 141 -30.44 -15.66 17.12
N VAL A 142 -29.21 -16.13 16.98
CA VAL A 142 -28.31 -16.47 18.10
C VAL A 142 -27.39 -15.30 18.46
N VAL A 143 -27.18 -14.37 17.53
CA VAL A 143 -26.26 -13.25 17.74
C VAL A 143 -26.89 -12.17 18.61
N VAL A 144 -26.22 -11.85 19.72
CA VAL A 144 -26.55 -10.75 20.62
C VAL A 144 -25.33 -9.84 20.73
N LEU A 145 -25.55 -8.53 20.68
CA LEU A 145 -24.49 -7.53 20.84
C LEU A 145 -23.89 -7.60 22.24
N ASP A 146 -22.58 -7.65 22.32
CA ASP A 146 -21.86 -7.51 23.59
C ASP A 146 -21.83 -6.02 24.04
N GLU A 147 -21.30 -5.78 25.24
CA GLU A 147 -21.30 -4.45 25.87
C GLU A 147 -20.52 -3.42 25.02
N ASP A 148 -19.35 -3.79 24.51
CA ASP A 148 -18.54 -2.91 23.65
C ASP A 148 -19.28 -2.55 22.35
N GLN A 149 -19.91 -3.53 21.71
CA GLN A 149 -20.71 -3.33 20.50
C GLN A 149 -21.91 -2.42 20.75
N ARG A 150 -22.62 -2.60 21.89
CA ARG A 150 -23.73 -1.72 22.32
C ARG A 150 -23.26 -0.29 22.52
N LYS A 151 -22.10 -0.11 23.15
CA LYS A 151 -21.49 1.21 23.34
C LYS A 151 -21.22 1.89 21.99
N VAL A 152 -20.72 1.17 20.99
CA VAL A 152 -20.54 1.68 19.62
C VAL A 152 -21.87 2.08 18.99
N VAL A 153 -22.92 1.25 19.13
CA VAL A 153 -24.23 1.54 18.56
C VAL A 153 -24.85 2.81 19.16
N LEU A 154 -24.72 3.01 20.46
CA LEU A 154 -25.32 4.15 21.19
C LEU A 154 -24.52 5.45 21.07
N THR A 155 -23.19 5.39 20.94
CA THR A 155 -22.32 6.57 20.82
C THR A 155 -22.64 7.35 19.54
N ASP A 156 -22.84 8.67 19.66
CA ASP A 156 -23.23 9.54 18.56
C ASP A 156 -22.30 10.76 18.41
N GLU A 157 -21.00 10.50 18.38
CA GLU A 157 -19.94 11.51 18.22
C GLU A 157 -19.75 11.90 16.74
N ASP A 158 -19.21 13.08 16.49
CA ASP A 158 -18.94 13.59 15.13
C ASP A 158 -17.97 12.68 14.39
N TYR A 159 -16.88 12.27 15.04
CA TYR A 159 -15.89 11.36 14.49
C TYR A 159 -15.63 10.22 15.47
N CYS A 160 -15.92 9.00 15.04
CA CYS A 160 -15.66 7.79 15.80
C CYS A 160 -14.67 6.90 15.08
N LEU A 161 -13.65 6.39 15.78
CA LEU A 161 -12.85 5.26 15.35
C LEU A 161 -13.14 4.04 16.23
N VAL A 162 -13.69 3.00 15.62
CA VAL A 162 -13.98 1.72 16.27
C VAL A 162 -12.86 0.73 15.97
N ILE A 163 -12.05 0.42 16.98
CA ILE A 163 -10.93 -0.51 16.89
C ILE A 163 -11.45 -1.88 17.32
N ALA A 164 -11.53 -2.81 16.39
CA ALA A 164 -12.14 -4.12 16.63
C ALA A 164 -11.25 -5.24 16.07
N GLY A 165 -10.98 -6.25 16.88
CA GLY A 165 -10.17 -7.38 16.45
C GLY A 165 -10.79 -8.25 15.34
N ALA A 166 -9.98 -9.16 14.80
CA ALA A 166 -10.44 -10.15 13.84
C ALA A 166 -11.56 -11.02 14.43
N GLY A 167 -12.75 -11.02 13.80
CA GLY A 167 -13.90 -11.79 14.30
C GLY A 167 -14.61 -11.18 15.51
N ALA A 168 -14.38 -9.91 15.82
CA ALA A 168 -15.11 -9.17 16.86
C ALA A 168 -16.49 -8.66 16.41
N GLY A 169 -16.95 -9.04 15.21
CA GLY A 169 -18.27 -8.65 14.72
C GLY A 169 -18.35 -7.21 14.17
N LYS A 170 -17.27 -6.69 13.56
CA LYS A 170 -17.24 -5.35 12.93
C LYS A 170 -18.47 -5.08 12.06
N THR A 171 -18.64 -5.87 11.01
CA THR A 171 -19.76 -5.73 10.05
C THR A 171 -21.13 -5.87 10.71
N THR A 172 -21.23 -6.74 11.72
CA THR A 172 -22.44 -6.93 12.53
C THR A 172 -22.76 -5.69 13.36
N THR A 173 -21.74 -5.07 13.97
CA THR A 173 -21.89 -3.81 14.73
C THR A 173 -22.29 -2.65 13.82
N VAL A 174 -21.71 -2.57 12.62
CA VAL A 174 -22.11 -1.58 11.59
C VAL A 174 -23.59 -1.75 11.22
N ALA A 175 -24.02 -2.97 10.95
CA ALA A 175 -25.43 -3.25 10.62
C ALA A 175 -26.39 -2.83 11.74
N ALA A 176 -26.05 -3.17 13.00
CA ALA A 176 -26.82 -2.75 14.17
C ALA A 176 -26.84 -1.22 14.34
N LYS A 177 -25.72 -0.53 14.11
CA LYS A 177 -25.66 0.94 14.15
C LYS A 177 -26.56 1.58 13.11
N VAL A 178 -26.51 1.11 11.85
CA VAL A 178 -27.38 1.62 10.77
C VAL A 178 -28.85 1.43 11.15
N LYS A 179 -29.21 0.25 11.62
CA LYS A 179 -30.59 -0.05 12.03
C LYS A 179 -31.03 0.85 13.19
N TYR A 180 -30.19 1.06 14.21
CA TYR A 180 -30.46 1.96 15.32
C TYR A 180 -30.66 3.41 14.88
N LEU A 181 -29.84 3.92 13.97
CA LEU A 181 -29.97 5.27 13.42
C LEU A 181 -31.34 5.48 12.74
N VAL A 182 -31.82 4.48 12.03
CA VAL A 182 -33.13 4.55 11.35
C VAL A 182 -34.27 4.40 12.36
N ASP A 183 -34.25 3.33 13.17
CA ASP A 183 -35.38 2.97 14.03
C ASP A 183 -35.57 3.91 15.22
N LYS A 184 -34.47 4.34 15.84
CA LYS A 184 -34.49 5.10 17.10
C LYS A 184 -34.16 6.57 16.92
N LYS A 185 -33.27 6.91 15.99
CA LYS A 185 -32.92 8.31 15.74
C LYS A 185 -33.72 8.92 14.59
N GLY A 186 -34.56 8.14 13.86
CA GLY A 186 -35.43 8.62 12.80
C GLY A 186 -34.64 9.17 11.60
N ILE A 187 -33.43 8.71 11.38
CA ILE A 187 -32.60 9.13 10.26
C ILE A 187 -33.11 8.45 8.97
N ASP A 188 -33.36 9.24 7.94
CA ASP A 188 -33.70 8.71 6.64
C ASP A 188 -32.57 7.80 6.13
N PRO A 189 -32.84 6.55 5.73
CA PRO A 189 -31.83 5.66 5.16
C PRO A 189 -31.00 6.29 4.05
N ALA A 190 -31.59 7.15 3.21
CA ALA A 190 -30.87 7.87 2.15
C ALA A 190 -29.77 8.83 2.66
N GLN A 191 -29.84 9.22 3.93
CA GLN A 191 -28.86 10.08 4.60
C GLN A 191 -27.72 9.32 5.28
N ILE A 192 -27.71 7.97 5.18
CA ILE A 192 -26.67 7.12 5.73
C ILE A 192 -25.88 6.50 4.58
N LEU A 193 -24.61 6.85 4.44
CA LEU A 193 -23.70 6.25 3.46
C LEU A 193 -22.80 5.22 4.13
N VAL A 194 -22.82 3.98 3.66
CA VAL A 194 -21.88 2.93 4.10
C VAL A 194 -20.89 2.66 2.98
N VAL A 195 -19.60 2.77 3.29
CA VAL A 195 -18.53 2.60 2.30
C VAL A 195 -17.61 1.45 2.73
N SER A 196 -17.24 0.62 1.77
CA SER A 196 -16.23 -0.44 1.97
C SER A 196 -15.28 -0.53 0.77
N PHE A 197 -14.20 -1.33 0.90
CA PHE A 197 -13.11 -1.37 -0.07
C PHE A 197 -13.39 -2.27 -1.26
N THR A 198 -14.08 -3.37 -1.05
CA THR A 198 -14.28 -4.41 -2.06
C THR A 198 -15.75 -4.66 -2.35
N ASN A 199 -16.04 -5.06 -3.59
CA ASN A 199 -17.42 -5.46 -3.96
C ASN A 199 -17.93 -6.62 -3.10
N LYS A 200 -17.05 -7.52 -2.66
CA LYS A 200 -17.43 -8.64 -1.77
C LYS A 200 -17.94 -8.11 -0.43
N ALA A 201 -17.20 -7.19 0.20
CA ALA A 201 -17.60 -6.59 1.48
C ALA A 201 -18.88 -5.74 1.33
N VAL A 202 -19.00 -5.00 0.22
CA VAL A 202 -20.23 -4.25 -0.11
C VAL A 202 -21.44 -5.20 -0.25
N ASN A 203 -21.28 -6.34 -0.91
CA ASN A 203 -22.38 -7.32 -1.06
C ASN A 203 -22.75 -7.95 0.30
N GLU A 204 -21.77 -8.27 1.14
CA GLU A 204 -22.03 -8.78 2.49
C GLU A 204 -22.77 -7.75 3.37
N LEU A 205 -22.41 -6.48 3.26
CA LEU A 205 -23.09 -5.40 3.96
C LEU A 205 -24.53 -5.19 3.41
N LYS A 206 -24.73 -5.30 2.10
CA LYS A 206 -26.07 -5.20 1.47
C LYS A 206 -26.98 -6.33 1.95
N GLU A 207 -26.50 -7.56 1.92
CA GLU A 207 -27.24 -8.72 2.43
C GLU A 207 -27.71 -8.47 3.86
N LYS A 208 -26.79 -8.10 4.78
CA LYS A 208 -27.14 -7.87 6.19
C LYS A 208 -28.03 -6.65 6.43
N ILE A 209 -27.74 -5.52 5.77
CA ILE A 209 -28.39 -4.24 6.08
C ILE A 209 -29.66 -4.04 5.23
N GLN A 210 -29.57 -4.27 3.92
CA GLN A 210 -30.70 -4.04 3.01
C GLN A 210 -31.66 -5.23 3.00
N ASP A 211 -31.14 -6.47 2.84
CA ASP A 211 -31.98 -7.65 2.67
C ASP A 211 -32.49 -8.18 4.02
N ASP A 212 -31.62 -8.41 5.02
CA ASP A 212 -32.01 -9.00 6.30
C ASP A 212 -32.68 -7.97 7.24
N LEU A 213 -32.10 -6.76 7.38
CA LEU A 213 -32.61 -5.73 8.30
C LEU A 213 -33.61 -4.77 7.64
N GLY A 214 -33.81 -4.84 6.33
CA GLY A 214 -34.78 -4.03 5.58
C GLY A 214 -34.46 -2.53 5.57
N VAL A 215 -33.19 -2.12 5.65
CA VAL A 215 -32.77 -0.72 5.64
C VAL A 215 -32.15 -0.35 4.28
N PRO A 216 -32.86 0.38 3.39
CA PRO A 216 -32.41 0.68 2.03
C PRO A 216 -31.43 1.86 1.98
N CYS A 217 -30.38 1.86 2.81
CA CYS A 217 -29.36 2.89 2.78
C CYS A 217 -28.35 2.68 1.64
N PRO A 218 -27.71 3.74 1.12
CA PRO A 218 -26.61 3.65 0.16
C PRO A 218 -25.42 2.85 0.72
N ILE A 219 -25.07 1.75 0.04
CA ILE A 219 -23.89 0.92 0.36
C ILE A 219 -23.07 0.78 -0.90
N ALA A 220 -21.82 1.26 -0.90
CA ALA A 220 -21.01 1.38 -2.10
C ALA A 220 -19.51 1.19 -1.82
N THR A 221 -18.73 1.00 -2.88
CA THR A 221 -17.26 1.13 -2.81
C THR A 221 -16.87 2.61 -2.92
N PHE A 222 -15.63 2.96 -2.53
CA PHE A 222 -15.09 4.31 -2.74
C PHE A 222 -15.17 4.75 -4.20
N HIS A 223 -14.86 3.86 -5.14
CA HIS A 223 -14.97 4.14 -6.58
C HIS A 223 -16.40 4.41 -7.02
N SER A 224 -17.34 3.60 -6.56
CA SER A 224 -18.77 3.82 -6.87
C SER A 224 -19.29 5.14 -6.27
N THR A 225 -18.84 5.48 -5.07
CA THR A 225 -19.15 6.76 -4.41
C THR A 225 -18.57 7.93 -5.19
N GLY A 226 -17.28 7.85 -5.59
CA GLY A 226 -16.63 8.87 -6.40
C GLY A 226 -17.33 9.09 -7.74
N ASN A 227 -17.66 7.99 -8.44
CA ASN A 227 -18.42 8.06 -9.70
C ASN A 227 -19.79 8.74 -9.54
N ALA A 228 -20.51 8.40 -8.46
CA ALA A 228 -21.80 9.01 -8.17
C ALA A 228 -21.70 10.53 -7.91
N ILE A 229 -20.63 10.98 -7.25
CA ILE A 229 -20.36 12.39 -6.99
C ILE A 229 -20.08 13.13 -8.31
N ILE A 230 -19.19 12.58 -9.15
CA ILE A 230 -18.85 13.18 -10.45
C ILE A 230 -20.13 13.27 -11.32
N HIS A 231 -20.92 12.20 -11.38
CA HIS A 231 -22.15 12.18 -12.15
C HIS A 231 -23.20 13.19 -11.63
N LYS A 232 -23.29 13.39 -10.30
CA LYS A 232 -24.15 14.44 -9.73
C LYS A 232 -23.71 15.84 -10.10
N ASN A 233 -22.40 16.05 -10.30
CA ASN A 233 -21.87 17.34 -10.77
C ASN A 233 -22.16 17.57 -12.26
N SER A 234 -21.96 16.55 -13.10
CA SER A 234 -22.11 16.63 -14.56
C SER A 234 -22.97 15.47 -15.09
N PRO A 235 -24.32 15.54 -14.93
CA PRO A 235 -25.22 14.43 -15.31
C PRO A 235 -25.21 14.09 -16.80
N GLU A 236 -24.92 15.06 -17.66
CA GLU A 236 -24.92 14.93 -19.13
C GLU A 236 -23.63 14.25 -19.65
N GLU A 237 -22.54 14.20 -18.86
CA GLU A 237 -21.28 13.62 -19.27
C GLU A 237 -21.20 12.13 -18.93
N LYS A 238 -21.10 11.30 -19.96
CA LYS A 238 -20.78 9.88 -19.78
C LYS A 238 -19.28 9.69 -19.63
N LEU A 239 -18.84 9.37 -18.42
CA LEU A 239 -17.44 9.07 -18.13
C LEU A 239 -16.97 7.81 -18.89
N ASN A 240 -15.85 7.95 -19.58
CA ASN A 240 -15.13 6.80 -20.15
C ASN A 240 -14.18 6.25 -19.09
N ILE A 241 -14.63 5.26 -18.31
CA ILE A 241 -13.84 4.67 -17.22
C ILE A 241 -12.90 3.62 -17.82
N VAL A 242 -11.63 3.76 -17.56
CA VAL A 242 -10.57 2.84 -18.00
C VAL A 242 -9.95 2.10 -16.82
N ASP A 243 -9.60 0.84 -17.04
CA ASP A 243 -8.93 0.03 -16.03
C ASP A 243 -7.40 0.23 -16.01
N ASN A 244 -6.76 -0.30 -14.97
CA ASN A 244 -5.32 -0.13 -14.76
C ASN A 244 -4.46 -0.77 -15.87
N SER A 245 -4.99 -1.66 -16.71
CA SER A 245 -4.27 -2.22 -17.84
C SER A 245 -3.97 -1.15 -18.90
N LYS A 246 -4.82 -0.12 -18.98
CA LYS A 246 -4.66 0.97 -19.93
C LYS A 246 -3.39 1.78 -19.69
N LEU A 247 -3.07 2.06 -18.43
CA LEU A 247 -1.81 2.72 -18.05
C LEU A 247 -0.61 1.96 -18.63
N TYR A 248 -0.58 0.63 -18.48
CA TYR A 248 0.49 -0.20 -19.04
C TYR A 248 0.61 -0.05 -20.57
N PHE A 249 -0.51 -0.11 -21.28
CA PHE A 249 -0.50 -0.02 -22.75
C PHE A 249 -0.07 1.37 -23.22
N VAL A 250 -0.56 2.44 -22.60
CA VAL A 250 -0.15 3.81 -22.95
C VAL A 250 1.35 4.01 -22.74
N ILE A 251 1.89 3.58 -21.60
CA ILE A 251 3.33 3.69 -21.33
C ILE A 251 4.14 2.81 -22.28
N ARG A 252 3.70 1.60 -22.56
CA ARG A 252 4.36 0.71 -23.54
C ARG A 252 4.43 1.36 -24.91
N ASP A 253 3.34 1.95 -25.39
CA ASP A 253 3.27 2.56 -26.70
C ASP A 253 4.08 3.87 -26.74
N TYR A 254 4.12 4.62 -25.64
CA TYR A 254 5.00 5.76 -25.47
C TYR A 254 6.49 5.37 -25.56
N PHE A 255 6.88 4.29 -24.88
CA PHE A 255 8.25 3.75 -24.98
C PHE A 255 8.60 3.36 -26.42
N ARG A 256 7.71 2.66 -27.12
CA ARG A 256 7.94 2.21 -28.52
C ARG A 256 7.99 3.37 -29.52
N GLY A 257 7.17 4.38 -29.32
CA GLY A 257 7.01 5.49 -30.26
C GLY A 257 7.96 6.65 -30.03
N SER A 258 7.78 7.33 -28.91
CA SER A 258 8.40 8.64 -28.64
C SER A 258 9.72 8.54 -27.89
N VAL A 259 9.81 7.65 -26.89
CA VAL A 259 11.00 7.52 -26.05
C VAL A 259 12.20 7.08 -26.87
N MET A 260 12.04 6.07 -27.73
CA MET A 260 13.11 5.53 -28.56
C MET A 260 13.65 6.52 -29.61
N LYS A 261 12.90 7.58 -29.89
CA LYS A 261 13.32 8.66 -30.81
C LYS A 261 14.06 9.80 -30.10
N ASN A 262 13.99 9.86 -28.77
CA ASN A 262 14.59 10.91 -27.98
C ASN A 262 15.87 10.40 -27.30
N GLU A 263 17.02 10.80 -27.80
CA GLU A 263 18.34 10.37 -27.33
C GLU A 263 18.56 10.68 -25.83
N SER A 264 18.10 11.84 -25.35
CA SER A 264 18.22 12.23 -23.93
C SER A 264 17.43 11.27 -23.03
N VAL A 265 16.22 10.89 -23.43
CA VAL A 265 15.39 9.96 -22.65
C VAL A 265 15.95 8.54 -22.72
N VAL A 266 16.45 8.13 -23.89
CA VAL A 266 17.15 6.84 -24.04
C VAL A 266 18.36 6.77 -23.12
N ASN A 267 19.18 7.83 -23.06
CA ASN A 267 20.33 7.88 -22.16
C ASN A 267 19.92 7.79 -20.67
N LYS A 268 18.84 8.47 -20.25
CA LYS A 268 18.30 8.35 -18.89
C LYS A 268 17.84 6.92 -18.57
N LEU A 269 17.18 6.26 -19.51
CA LEU A 269 16.77 4.87 -19.37
C LEU A 269 17.97 3.92 -19.26
N ILE A 270 18.97 4.12 -20.07
CA ILE A 270 20.22 3.37 -20.05
C ILE A 270 20.89 3.52 -18.68
N MET A 271 21.03 4.74 -18.19
CA MET A 271 21.57 5.03 -16.86
C MET A 271 20.73 4.38 -15.73
N PHE A 272 19.42 4.42 -15.86
CA PHE A 272 18.54 3.78 -14.89
C PHE A 272 18.68 2.25 -14.92
N PHE A 273 18.74 1.64 -16.09
CA PHE A 273 18.93 0.21 -16.23
C PHE A 273 20.25 -0.27 -15.63
N ALA A 274 21.34 0.44 -15.88
CA ALA A 274 22.64 0.14 -15.26
C ALA A 274 22.51 0.09 -13.74
N THR A 275 21.85 1.08 -13.17
CA THR A 275 21.68 1.20 -11.73
C THR A 275 20.67 0.22 -11.15
N TYR A 276 19.66 -0.18 -11.90
CA TYR A 276 18.60 -1.10 -11.45
C TYR A 276 19.07 -2.56 -11.36
N PHE A 277 19.90 -3.00 -12.31
CA PHE A 277 20.30 -4.41 -12.38
C PHE A 277 21.42 -4.78 -11.42
N ASP A 278 22.13 -3.80 -10.90
CA ASP A 278 23.21 -3.99 -9.95
C ASP A 278 22.74 -4.24 -8.50
N ALA A 279 21.49 -3.96 -8.19
CA ALA A 279 20.91 -4.22 -6.90
C ALA A 279 19.90 -5.37 -7.00
N PRO A 280 20.33 -6.62 -6.79
CA PRO A 280 19.42 -7.74 -6.71
C PRO A 280 18.47 -7.51 -5.54
N TYR A 281 17.20 -7.34 -5.86
CA TYR A 281 16.13 -7.23 -4.89
C TYR A 281 15.10 -8.33 -5.14
N GLU A 282 14.92 -9.19 -4.14
CA GLU A 282 14.01 -10.34 -4.22
C GLU A 282 12.59 -10.01 -3.71
N GLY A 283 12.41 -8.85 -3.08
CA GLY A 283 11.11 -8.42 -2.56
C GLY A 283 10.20 -7.80 -3.62
N ASP A 284 8.91 -7.86 -3.38
CA ASP A 284 7.89 -7.33 -4.29
C ASP A 284 7.39 -5.93 -3.90
N ASP A 285 7.90 -5.37 -2.78
CA ASP A 285 7.47 -4.06 -2.31
C ASP A 285 8.42 -2.95 -2.76
N LEU A 286 7.84 -1.81 -3.17
CA LEU A 286 8.55 -0.63 -3.63
C LEU A 286 9.41 0.02 -2.55
N ASN A 287 8.95 0.04 -1.30
CA ASN A 287 9.68 0.65 -0.19
C ASN A 287 10.93 -0.15 0.15
N GLY A 288 10.83 -1.47 0.21
CA GLY A 288 11.98 -2.35 0.38
C GLY A 288 12.96 -2.23 -0.77
N PHE A 289 12.48 -2.14 -2.01
CA PHE A 289 13.30 -1.88 -3.19
C PHE A 289 14.06 -0.55 -3.07
N PHE A 290 13.39 0.56 -2.79
CA PHE A 290 14.04 1.87 -2.65
C PHE A 290 14.99 1.92 -1.45
N ASN A 291 14.67 1.26 -0.34
CA ASN A 291 15.56 1.16 0.82
C ASN A 291 16.83 0.36 0.51
N ASN A 292 16.71 -0.72 -0.26
CA ASN A 292 17.85 -1.50 -0.71
C ASN A 292 18.75 -0.68 -1.65
N ILE A 293 18.13 0.05 -2.57
CA ILE A 293 18.82 0.98 -3.46
C ILE A 293 19.53 2.11 -2.70
N ALA A 294 18.88 2.71 -1.71
CA ALA A 294 19.45 3.80 -0.92
C ALA A 294 20.72 3.40 -0.14
N LYS A 295 20.87 2.11 0.18
CA LYS A 295 22.04 1.56 0.86
C LYS A 295 23.21 1.27 -0.09
N ALA A 296 22.96 1.19 -1.39
CA ALA A 296 24.00 0.92 -2.37
C ALA A 296 24.85 2.19 -2.61
N ASN A 297 26.16 2.05 -2.62
CA ASN A 297 27.07 3.19 -2.82
C ASN A 297 27.27 3.46 -4.31
N TYR A 298 26.54 4.46 -4.85
CA TYR A 298 26.55 4.82 -6.26
C TYR A 298 27.49 5.94 -6.64
N SER A 299 28.43 6.31 -5.77
CA SER A 299 29.42 7.35 -6.06
C SER A 299 30.33 7.01 -7.26
N THR A 300 30.43 5.73 -7.60
CA THR A 300 31.21 5.22 -8.74
C THR A 300 30.41 5.09 -10.03
N MET A 301 29.08 5.22 -9.97
CA MET A 301 28.22 5.14 -11.16
C MET A 301 28.11 6.48 -11.90
N ARG A 302 29.23 7.11 -12.17
CA ARG A 302 29.28 8.08 -13.26
C ARG A 302 29.27 7.26 -14.54
N SER A 303 28.08 7.13 -15.04
CA SER A 303 27.72 6.40 -16.21
C SER A 303 28.45 6.90 -17.44
N ASP A 304 29.47 6.20 -17.76
CA ASP A 304 29.74 6.02 -19.16
C ASP A 304 28.71 5.01 -19.70
N LEU A 305 28.18 5.26 -20.88
CA LEU A 305 27.28 4.36 -21.59
C LEU A 305 27.85 2.94 -21.70
N GLU A 306 29.15 2.84 -21.66
CA GLU A 306 29.93 1.60 -21.66
C GLU A 306 29.74 0.77 -20.36
N ASP A 307 29.67 1.41 -19.21
CA ASP A 307 29.44 0.71 -17.94
C ASP A 307 28.05 0.08 -17.91
N PHE A 308 27.05 0.77 -18.45
CA PHE A 308 25.71 0.22 -18.59
C PHE A 308 25.65 -1.01 -19.50
N LYS A 309 26.23 -0.90 -20.71
CA LYS A 309 26.30 -2.05 -21.62
C LYS A 309 26.90 -3.25 -20.91
N ARG A 310 28.01 -3.04 -20.21
CA ARG A 310 28.71 -4.09 -19.49
C ARG A 310 27.80 -4.78 -18.47
N GLU A 311 27.12 -4.03 -17.64
CA GLU A 311 26.24 -4.59 -16.61
C GLU A 311 25.02 -5.34 -17.18
N VAL A 312 24.35 -4.81 -18.20
CA VAL A 312 23.24 -5.51 -18.87
C VAL A 312 23.73 -6.82 -19.48
N ILE A 313 24.89 -6.78 -20.14
CA ILE A 313 25.52 -7.96 -20.73
C ILE A 313 25.87 -8.97 -19.64
N ASP A 314 26.51 -8.55 -18.56
CA ASP A 314 26.89 -9.42 -17.44
C ASP A 314 25.66 -10.08 -16.80
N THR A 315 24.57 -9.32 -16.63
CA THR A 315 23.32 -9.86 -16.06
C THR A 315 22.67 -10.90 -16.98
N ARG A 316 22.70 -10.67 -18.30
CA ARG A 316 22.20 -11.63 -19.28
C ARG A 316 23.09 -12.86 -19.35
N THR A 317 24.39 -12.66 -19.36
CA THR A 317 25.38 -13.73 -19.38
C THR A 317 25.20 -14.68 -18.19
N LYS A 318 24.97 -14.16 -16.98
CA LYS A 318 24.62 -14.97 -15.80
C LYS A 318 23.35 -15.82 -15.95
N LYS A 319 22.48 -15.52 -16.93
CA LYS A 319 21.27 -16.27 -17.26
C LYS A 319 21.38 -17.09 -18.52
N SER A 320 22.55 -17.19 -19.10
CA SER A 320 22.81 -17.86 -20.38
C SER A 320 22.00 -17.31 -21.55
N VAL A 321 21.73 -15.99 -21.57
CA VAL A 321 20.96 -15.31 -22.63
C VAL A 321 21.82 -14.25 -23.30
N THR A 322 21.94 -14.29 -24.62
CA THR A 322 22.69 -13.31 -25.42
C THR A 322 21.94 -11.97 -25.58
N ILE A 323 22.63 -10.93 -26.08
CA ILE A 323 22.02 -9.67 -26.52
C ILE A 323 20.93 -9.92 -27.56
N GLN A 324 21.12 -10.91 -28.42
CA GLN A 324 20.19 -11.31 -29.51
C GLN A 324 19.05 -12.22 -29.03
N ASN A 325 18.91 -12.45 -27.70
CA ASN A 325 17.91 -13.31 -27.05
C ASN A 325 18.09 -14.82 -27.32
N GLU A 326 19.27 -15.27 -27.71
CA GLU A 326 19.59 -16.69 -27.82
C GLU A 326 19.90 -17.27 -26.45
N ILE A 327 19.50 -18.51 -26.19
CA ILE A 327 19.84 -19.24 -24.96
C ILE A 327 20.97 -20.20 -25.31
N LEU A 328 22.15 -19.99 -24.70
CA LEU A 328 23.31 -20.82 -24.92
C LEU A 328 23.57 -21.75 -23.72
N ARG A 329 24.46 -22.72 -23.89
CA ARG A 329 24.72 -23.76 -22.87
C ARG A 329 25.52 -23.25 -21.68
N SER A 330 26.40 -22.28 -21.87
CA SER A 330 27.26 -21.75 -20.81
C SER A 330 27.31 -20.22 -20.80
N HIS A 331 27.67 -19.66 -19.66
CA HIS A 331 27.87 -18.21 -19.51
C HIS A 331 29.01 -17.69 -20.39
N GLN A 332 30.08 -18.49 -20.55
CA GLN A 332 31.25 -18.11 -21.34
C GLN A 332 30.94 -18.13 -22.84
N GLU A 333 30.09 -19.06 -23.32
CA GLU A 333 29.59 -19.01 -24.69
C GLU A 333 28.73 -17.74 -24.93
N VAL A 334 27.90 -17.34 -23.96
CA VAL A 334 27.16 -16.07 -24.05
C VAL A 334 28.09 -14.87 -24.11
N GLU A 335 29.18 -14.90 -23.36
CA GLU A 335 30.21 -13.86 -23.37
C GLU A 335 30.87 -13.75 -24.74
N ILE A 336 31.23 -14.89 -25.35
CA ILE A 336 31.78 -14.96 -26.75
C ILE A 336 30.76 -14.41 -27.74
N ALA A 337 29.52 -14.89 -27.74
CA ALA A 337 28.47 -14.47 -28.63
C ALA A 337 28.20 -12.95 -28.54
N ASN A 338 28.09 -12.43 -27.33
CA ASN A 338 27.93 -11.00 -27.11
C ASN A 338 29.13 -10.19 -27.58
N PHE A 339 30.36 -10.68 -27.35
CA PHE A 339 31.56 -10.02 -27.84
C PHE A 339 31.58 -9.94 -29.40
N LEU A 340 31.26 -11.02 -30.10
CA LEU A 340 31.15 -11.07 -31.52
C LEU A 340 30.11 -10.09 -32.06
N TYR A 341 28.90 -10.12 -31.48
CA TYR A 341 27.82 -9.21 -31.86
C TYR A 341 28.19 -7.74 -31.66
N LEU A 342 28.77 -7.40 -30.52
CA LEU A 342 29.15 -6.03 -30.17
C LEU A 342 30.26 -5.48 -31.08
N ASN A 343 31.09 -6.35 -31.65
CA ASN A 343 32.14 -5.98 -32.58
C ASN A 343 31.78 -6.18 -34.05
N ASN A 344 30.48 -6.32 -34.35
CA ASN A 344 29.96 -6.40 -35.73
C ASN A 344 30.52 -7.60 -36.53
N ILE A 345 30.70 -8.73 -35.85
CA ILE A 345 31.07 -10.01 -36.41
C ILE A 345 29.83 -10.89 -36.47
N GLU A 346 29.44 -11.32 -37.67
CA GLU A 346 28.31 -12.25 -37.82
C GLU A 346 28.72 -13.65 -37.37
N TYR A 347 27.83 -14.33 -36.63
CA TYR A 347 28.07 -15.68 -36.14
C TYR A 347 26.81 -16.54 -36.22
N GLU A 348 27.03 -17.86 -36.26
CA GLU A 348 26.01 -18.89 -36.07
C GLU A 348 26.46 -19.80 -34.91
N TYR A 349 25.55 -20.12 -34.01
CA TYR A 349 25.79 -20.96 -32.83
C TYR A 349 25.53 -22.43 -33.16
N GLU A 350 26.45 -23.33 -32.77
CA GLU A 350 26.39 -24.79 -32.97
C GLU A 350 26.09 -25.21 -34.44
N PRO A 351 26.77 -24.66 -35.44
CA PRO A 351 26.56 -25.08 -36.84
C PRO A 351 26.99 -26.52 -37.04
N ILE A 352 26.36 -27.23 -37.97
CA ILE A 352 26.84 -28.55 -38.39
C ILE A 352 28.09 -28.36 -39.23
N TYR A 353 29.22 -28.84 -38.74
CA TYR A 353 30.45 -28.84 -39.53
C TYR A 353 30.41 -29.88 -40.63
N GLN A 354 30.89 -29.55 -41.82
CA GLN A 354 30.83 -30.41 -42.99
C GLN A 354 31.65 -31.71 -42.88
N TYR A 355 32.58 -31.81 -41.94
CA TYR A 355 33.41 -32.98 -41.73
C TYR A 355 33.21 -33.50 -40.29
N ASN A 356 33.26 -34.83 -40.14
CA ASN A 356 33.06 -35.46 -38.83
C ASN A 356 34.36 -35.96 -38.21
N ILE A 357 34.40 -35.98 -36.90
CA ILE A 357 35.48 -36.61 -36.15
C ILE A 357 35.40 -38.12 -36.38
N GLN A 358 36.55 -38.73 -36.73
CA GLN A 358 36.66 -40.17 -37.00
C GLN A 358 36.15 -40.96 -35.76
N TYR A 359 35.29 -41.94 -36.02
CA TYR A 359 34.61 -42.78 -35.02
C TYR A 359 33.53 -42.07 -34.16
N SER A 360 33.12 -40.82 -34.51
CA SER A 360 31.96 -40.20 -33.86
C SER A 360 30.65 -40.64 -34.48
N HIS A 361 29.65 -41.01 -33.67
CA HIS A 361 28.30 -41.32 -34.12
C HIS A 361 27.40 -40.08 -34.26
N LYS A 362 27.90 -38.90 -33.88
CA LYS A 362 27.17 -37.64 -34.00
C LYS A 362 27.93 -36.66 -34.91
N PRO A 363 27.19 -35.84 -35.67
CA PRO A 363 27.82 -34.75 -36.40
C PRO A 363 28.61 -33.86 -35.43
N TYR A 364 29.77 -33.37 -35.93
CA TYR A 364 30.54 -32.40 -35.17
C TYR A 364 29.94 -31.03 -35.36
N THR A 365 29.71 -30.34 -34.24
CA THR A 365 29.20 -28.97 -34.19
C THR A 365 30.18 -28.13 -33.39
N PRO A 366 30.96 -27.25 -34.05
CA PRO A 366 31.75 -26.23 -33.32
C PRO A 366 30.83 -25.29 -32.56
N ASP A 367 31.32 -24.66 -31.50
CA ASP A 367 30.48 -23.74 -30.68
C ASP A 367 29.97 -22.57 -31.55
N PHE A 368 30.84 -22.01 -32.41
CA PHE A 368 30.44 -20.96 -33.37
C PHE A 368 31.13 -21.11 -34.71
N VAL A 369 30.46 -20.65 -35.78
CA VAL A 369 31.08 -20.21 -37.02
C VAL A 369 30.92 -18.70 -37.13
N ILE A 370 31.94 -18.01 -37.59
CA ILE A 370 31.98 -16.55 -37.76
C ILE A 370 32.27 -16.14 -39.19
N TYR A 371 31.64 -15.05 -39.59
CA TYR A 371 31.72 -14.53 -40.97
C TYR A 371 32.07 -13.05 -40.96
N GLN A 372 33.03 -12.64 -41.75
CA GLN A 372 33.29 -11.22 -41.98
C GLN A 372 34.07 -11.02 -43.28
N ASN A 373 33.60 -10.16 -44.17
CA ASN A 373 34.28 -9.78 -45.43
C ASN A 373 34.73 -11.00 -46.27
N GLY A 374 33.91 -12.05 -46.31
CA GLY A 374 34.22 -13.29 -47.03
C GLY A 374 35.18 -14.24 -46.32
N LYS A 375 35.65 -13.91 -45.13
CA LYS A 375 36.41 -14.79 -44.26
C LYS A 375 35.46 -15.64 -43.43
N ILE A 376 35.83 -16.89 -43.20
CA ILE A 376 35.12 -17.86 -42.34
C ILE A 376 36.12 -18.41 -41.32
N ALA A 377 35.71 -18.42 -40.03
CA ALA A 377 36.44 -19.14 -38.99
C ALA A 377 35.49 -19.82 -38.04
N TYR A 378 35.95 -20.84 -37.37
CA TYR A 378 35.22 -21.58 -36.33
C TYR A 378 35.78 -21.27 -34.97
N ILE A 379 34.92 -21.19 -33.98
CA ILE A 379 35.33 -20.96 -32.59
C ILE A 379 34.88 -22.14 -31.73
N GLU A 380 35.81 -22.62 -30.90
CA GLU A 380 35.58 -23.61 -29.84
C GLU A 380 35.95 -23.02 -28.50
N HIS A 381 35.05 -23.16 -27.55
CA HIS A 381 35.32 -22.78 -26.16
C HIS A 381 35.51 -24.02 -25.29
N PHE A 382 36.73 -24.18 -24.76
CA PHE A 382 37.04 -25.33 -23.92
C PHE A 382 36.82 -25.02 -22.43
N GLY A 383 35.92 -25.77 -21.79
CA GLY A 383 35.56 -25.67 -20.39
C GLY A 383 36.65 -26.06 -19.40
N ILE A 384 37.95 -25.99 -19.81
CA ILE A 384 39.13 -26.25 -18.98
C ILE A 384 40.00 -25.00 -18.94
N THR A 385 40.93 -24.95 -17.93
CA THR A 385 41.94 -23.91 -17.91
C THR A 385 42.96 -24.11 -19.04
N GLU A 386 43.67 -23.07 -19.41
CA GLU A 386 44.78 -23.15 -20.38
C GLU A 386 45.79 -24.26 -20.07
N ASN A 387 46.03 -24.54 -18.81
CA ASN A 387 46.88 -25.65 -18.35
C ASN A 387 46.17 -27.02 -18.36
N GLY A 388 44.98 -27.08 -18.90
CA GLY A 388 44.24 -28.33 -19.03
C GLY A 388 43.73 -28.91 -17.72
N LYS A 389 43.33 -28.06 -16.76
CA LYS A 389 42.73 -28.44 -15.47
C LYS A 389 41.26 -28.05 -15.39
N ASN A 390 40.47 -28.87 -14.74
CA ASN A 390 39.11 -28.53 -14.33
C ASN A 390 38.72 -29.43 -13.15
N ASP A 391 38.38 -28.83 -12.02
CA ASP A 391 38.07 -29.51 -10.75
C ASP A 391 36.78 -30.31 -10.78
N ARG A 392 35.97 -30.13 -11.84
CA ARG A 392 34.68 -30.85 -12.03
C ARG A 392 34.84 -32.20 -12.69
N TYR A 393 35.99 -32.48 -13.28
CA TYR A 393 36.27 -33.74 -14.00
C TYR A 393 37.19 -34.65 -13.18
N SER A 394 36.91 -35.95 -13.22
CA SER A 394 37.86 -36.95 -12.80
C SER A 394 39.11 -36.97 -13.74
N GLN A 395 40.20 -37.57 -13.31
CA GLN A 395 41.40 -37.66 -14.16
C GLN A 395 41.13 -38.35 -15.51
N ASP A 396 40.37 -39.42 -15.50
CA ASP A 396 40.00 -40.17 -16.73
C ASP A 396 39.11 -39.34 -17.68
N GLU A 397 38.13 -38.64 -17.13
CA GLU A 397 37.29 -37.73 -17.91
C GLU A 397 38.07 -36.57 -18.51
N LEU A 398 39.04 -36.03 -17.74
CA LEU A 398 39.89 -34.94 -18.19
C LEU A 398 40.81 -35.38 -19.33
N GLU A 399 41.37 -36.58 -19.27
CA GLU A 399 42.18 -37.14 -20.37
C GLU A 399 41.35 -37.40 -21.63
N GLN A 400 40.13 -37.92 -21.49
CA GLN A 400 39.23 -38.08 -22.61
C GLN A 400 38.85 -36.74 -23.25
N TYR A 401 38.59 -35.72 -22.43
CA TYR A 401 38.29 -34.37 -22.88
C TYR A 401 39.44 -33.72 -23.62
N LYS A 402 40.68 -33.84 -23.11
CA LYS A 402 41.89 -33.37 -23.82
C LYS A 402 42.12 -34.09 -25.14
N LYS A 403 41.81 -35.38 -25.21
CA LYS A 403 41.86 -36.14 -26.46
C LYS A 403 40.85 -35.59 -27.49
N ALA A 404 39.62 -35.34 -27.04
CA ALA A 404 38.57 -34.76 -27.88
C ALA A 404 38.97 -33.35 -28.39
N ILE A 405 39.59 -32.50 -27.57
CA ILE A 405 40.15 -31.20 -28.01
C ILE A 405 41.15 -31.40 -29.11
N ASN A 406 42.11 -32.29 -28.91
CA ASN A 406 43.16 -32.58 -29.92
C ASN A 406 42.57 -33.11 -31.23
N ASP A 407 41.52 -33.93 -31.17
CA ASP A 407 40.88 -34.48 -32.35
C ASP A 407 40.12 -33.39 -33.12
N LYS A 408 39.48 -32.44 -32.47
CA LYS A 408 38.86 -31.26 -33.07
C LYS A 408 39.92 -30.38 -33.77
N ILE A 409 41.01 -30.06 -33.11
CA ILE A 409 42.09 -29.25 -33.67
C ILE A 409 42.72 -29.93 -34.89
N LYS A 410 42.95 -31.24 -34.84
CA LYS A 410 43.46 -32.02 -35.99
C LYS A 410 42.50 -32.03 -37.15
N LEU A 411 41.20 -32.15 -36.90
CA LEU A 411 40.17 -32.15 -37.95
C LEU A 411 40.18 -30.84 -38.75
N HIS A 412 40.16 -29.71 -38.05
CA HIS A 412 40.24 -28.38 -38.70
C HIS A 412 41.56 -28.18 -39.48
N LYS A 413 42.66 -28.66 -38.92
CA LYS A 413 43.98 -28.60 -39.60
C LYS A 413 44.04 -29.50 -40.83
N GLN A 414 43.42 -30.69 -40.82
CA GLN A 414 43.36 -31.60 -41.96
C GLN A 414 42.55 -31.03 -43.16
N HIS A 415 41.55 -30.21 -42.87
CA HIS A 415 40.67 -29.62 -43.88
C HIS A 415 40.96 -28.16 -44.17
N ASP A 416 42.13 -27.66 -43.70
CA ASP A 416 42.59 -26.28 -43.91
C ASP A 416 41.56 -25.21 -43.56
N THR A 417 40.77 -25.45 -42.49
CA THR A 417 39.78 -24.50 -41.95
C THR A 417 40.34 -23.76 -40.75
N THR A 418 40.01 -22.47 -40.63
CA THR A 418 40.49 -21.62 -39.55
C THR A 418 39.72 -21.95 -38.26
N LEU A 419 40.45 -22.45 -37.27
CA LEU A 419 39.92 -22.66 -35.91
C LEU A 419 40.53 -21.64 -34.95
N ILE A 420 39.67 -20.99 -34.17
CA ILE A 420 39.98 -20.18 -33.00
C ILE A 420 39.50 -20.95 -31.81
N TYR A 421 40.28 -21.04 -30.74
CA TYR A 421 39.80 -21.67 -29.50
C TYR A 421 40.16 -20.85 -28.27
N THR A 422 39.29 -20.94 -27.28
CA THR A 422 39.41 -20.22 -26.03
C THR A 422 39.30 -21.20 -24.86
N PHE A 423 39.83 -20.78 -23.69
CA PHE A 423 39.78 -21.55 -22.44
C PHE A 423 38.95 -20.83 -21.40
N SER A 424 38.44 -21.57 -20.42
CA SER A 424 37.63 -21.02 -19.34
C SER A 424 38.43 -20.11 -18.39
N VAL A 425 39.74 -20.36 -18.22
CA VAL A 425 40.66 -19.55 -17.40
C VAL A 425 42.04 -19.56 -18.05
N TYR A 426 42.67 -18.39 -18.12
CA TYR A 426 44.00 -18.19 -18.62
C TYR A 426 45.01 -17.95 -17.49
N ASN A 427 46.30 -18.27 -17.75
CA ASN A 427 47.36 -18.19 -16.74
C ASN A 427 47.82 -16.75 -16.49
N ASP A 428 47.64 -15.86 -17.43
CA ASP A 428 48.04 -14.45 -17.37
C ASP A 428 47.02 -13.56 -16.65
N GLY A 429 45.84 -14.13 -16.27
CA GLY A 429 44.77 -13.42 -15.57
C GLY A 429 43.93 -12.48 -16.45
N LYS A 430 44.18 -12.42 -17.77
CA LYS A 430 43.38 -11.65 -18.68
C LYS A 430 42.02 -12.29 -18.87
N PRO A 431 40.94 -11.48 -19.13
CA PRO A 431 39.60 -12.01 -19.40
C PRO A 431 39.54 -12.77 -20.74
N LEU A 432 38.59 -13.70 -20.83
CA LEU A 432 38.30 -14.47 -22.03
C LEU A 432 38.17 -13.62 -23.31
N THR A 433 37.48 -12.47 -23.17
CA THR A 433 37.22 -11.56 -24.30
C THR A 433 38.49 -10.89 -24.83
N GLU A 434 39.50 -10.64 -24.01
CA GLU A 434 40.78 -10.09 -24.47
C GLU A 434 41.57 -11.13 -25.27
N HIS A 435 41.62 -12.39 -24.83
CA HIS A 435 42.22 -13.46 -25.60
C HIS A 435 41.47 -13.75 -26.90
N LEU A 436 40.13 -13.68 -26.87
CA LEU A 436 39.33 -13.80 -28.09
C LEU A 436 39.60 -12.65 -29.05
N GLN A 437 39.75 -11.41 -28.57
CA GLN A 437 40.14 -10.27 -29.39
C GLN A 437 41.48 -10.48 -30.07
N GLU A 438 42.52 -10.81 -29.31
CA GLU A 438 43.87 -11.07 -29.85
C GLU A 438 43.84 -12.17 -30.94
N ALA A 439 43.12 -13.25 -30.67
CA ALA A 439 42.98 -14.36 -31.63
C ALA A 439 42.23 -13.97 -32.91
N LEU A 440 41.21 -13.16 -32.84
CA LEU A 440 40.44 -12.65 -33.97
C LEU A 440 41.30 -11.70 -34.81
N GLU A 441 42.01 -10.77 -34.18
CA GLU A 441 42.91 -9.81 -34.87
C GLU A 441 44.06 -10.54 -35.60
N VAL A 442 44.67 -11.54 -34.98
CA VAL A 442 45.71 -12.40 -35.58
C VAL A 442 45.17 -13.12 -36.84
N LYS A 443 43.89 -13.51 -36.85
CA LYS A 443 43.22 -14.13 -38.00
C LYS A 443 42.67 -13.10 -39.00
N GLY A 444 42.88 -11.81 -38.74
CA GLY A 444 42.54 -10.70 -39.60
C GLY A 444 41.06 -10.35 -39.64
N PHE A 445 40.33 -10.62 -38.55
CA PHE A 445 38.98 -10.09 -38.30
C PHE A 445 39.09 -8.66 -37.78
N GLU A 446 38.25 -7.77 -38.28
CA GLU A 446 38.20 -6.38 -37.84
C GLU A 446 37.16 -6.17 -36.76
N LEU A 447 37.56 -5.62 -35.63
CA LEU A 447 36.64 -5.29 -34.55
C LEU A 447 36.05 -3.89 -34.80
N LYS A 448 34.76 -3.83 -35.12
CA LYS A 448 34.02 -2.59 -35.38
C LYS A 448 32.89 -2.47 -34.35
N PRO A 449 33.08 -1.73 -33.25
CA PRO A 449 32.06 -1.62 -32.22
C PRO A 449 30.74 -1.12 -32.79
N ARG A 450 29.62 -1.81 -32.46
CA ARG A 450 28.29 -1.34 -32.76
C ARG A 450 27.95 -0.12 -31.91
N SER A 451 27.14 0.77 -32.47
CA SER A 451 26.68 1.94 -31.72
C SER A 451 25.81 1.53 -30.53
N ASN A 452 25.88 2.30 -29.44
CA ASN A 452 25.06 2.07 -28.28
C ASN A 452 23.57 2.12 -28.60
N LYS A 453 23.17 2.95 -29.57
CA LYS A 453 21.80 3.07 -30.06
C LYS A 453 21.31 1.75 -30.69
N GLU A 454 22.08 1.14 -31.56
CA GLU A 454 21.72 -0.15 -32.22
C GLU A 454 21.59 -1.27 -31.18
N VAL A 455 22.49 -1.33 -30.20
CA VAL A 455 22.43 -2.31 -29.12
C VAL A 455 21.17 -2.11 -28.27
N MET A 456 20.83 -0.87 -27.96
CA MET A 456 19.64 -0.55 -27.17
C MET A 456 18.35 -0.80 -27.95
N GLU A 457 18.30 -0.45 -29.23
CA GLU A 457 17.14 -0.76 -30.08
C GLU A 457 16.83 -2.26 -30.07
N LEU A 458 17.85 -3.10 -30.14
CA LEU A 458 17.67 -4.54 -30.03
C LEU A 458 17.24 -5.00 -28.62
N LEU A 459 17.82 -4.41 -27.58
CA LEU A 459 17.46 -4.74 -26.20
C LEU A 459 16.02 -4.35 -25.85
N VAL A 460 15.48 -3.32 -26.50
CA VAL A 460 14.14 -2.76 -26.24
C VAL A 460 13.07 -3.23 -27.23
N ALA A 461 13.44 -3.56 -28.46
CA ALA A 461 12.50 -3.86 -29.56
C ALA A 461 11.70 -5.16 -29.40
N GLY A 462 12.10 -6.08 -28.51
CA GLY A 462 11.37 -7.33 -28.28
C GLY A 462 10.22 -7.15 -27.28
N GLU A 463 8.97 -7.48 -27.66
CA GLU A 463 7.83 -7.59 -26.70
C GLU A 463 8.12 -8.55 -25.54
N GLU A 464 9.04 -9.45 -25.74
CA GLU A 464 9.50 -10.44 -24.77
C GLU A 464 10.65 -9.94 -23.88
N ASN A 465 11.09 -8.68 -24.03
CA ASN A 465 12.18 -8.17 -23.22
C ASN A 465 11.71 -8.03 -21.77
N ARG A 466 12.03 -9.04 -20.96
CA ARG A 466 11.69 -9.17 -19.54
C ARG A 466 12.04 -7.91 -18.74
N TYR A 467 13.07 -7.18 -19.12
CA TYR A 467 13.56 -5.99 -18.41
C TYR A 467 12.70 -4.76 -18.70
N VAL A 468 12.37 -4.50 -19.96
CA VAL A 468 11.47 -3.39 -20.33
C VAL A 468 10.10 -3.59 -19.73
N ARG A 469 9.56 -4.82 -19.79
CA ARG A 469 8.29 -5.15 -19.14
C ARG A 469 8.34 -4.94 -17.62
N LYS A 470 9.43 -5.32 -16.95
CA LYS A 470 9.61 -5.08 -15.53
C LYS A 470 9.68 -3.58 -15.21
N LEU A 471 10.38 -2.80 -16.02
CA LEU A 471 10.44 -1.34 -15.85
C LEU A 471 9.06 -0.71 -16.05
N ILE A 472 8.35 -1.05 -17.12
CA ILE A 472 7.00 -0.52 -17.37
C ILE A 472 6.08 -0.88 -16.19
N ASN A 473 6.12 -2.11 -15.70
CA ASN A 473 5.34 -2.50 -14.52
C ASN A 473 5.73 -1.71 -13.27
N LEU A 474 7.02 -1.43 -13.07
CA LEU A 474 7.50 -0.62 -11.95
C LEU A 474 6.98 0.82 -12.07
N ILE A 475 7.06 1.41 -13.25
CA ILE A 475 6.53 2.75 -13.53
C ILE A 475 5.02 2.79 -13.30
N CYS A 476 4.28 1.81 -13.80
CA CYS A 476 2.83 1.71 -13.59
C CYS A 476 2.48 1.64 -12.10
N ARG A 477 3.17 0.79 -11.34
CA ARG A 477 2.97 0.69 -9.88
C ARG A 477 3.29 2.01 -9.18
N PHE A 478 4.36 2.68 -9.59
CA PHE A 478 4.72 3.98 -9.02
C PHE A 478 3.63 5.03 -9.33
N ILE A 479 3.19 5.14 -10.58
CA ILE A 479 2.16 6.12 -10.99
C ILE A 479 0.83 5.82 -10.28
N SER A 480 0.41 4.55 -10.20
CA SER A 480 -0.80 4.19 -9.44
C SER A 480 -0.69 4.60 -7.96
N ASN A 481 0.43 4.27 -7.29
CA ASN A 481 0.65 4.67 -5.91
C ASN A 481 0.76 6.19 -5.75
N PHE A 482 1.36 6.88 -6.71
CA PHE A 482 1.45 8.34 -6.74
C PHE A 482 0.04 8.97 -6.75
N LYS A 483 -0.84 8.49 -7.61
CA LYS A 483 -2.25 8.93 -7.70
C LYS A 483 -3.05 8.54 -6.45
N VAL A 484 -2.83 7.33 -5.90
CA VAL A 484 -3.46 6.87 -4.64
C VAL A 484 -3.11 7.77 -3.45
N ASN A 485 -1.94 8.42 -3.48
CA ASN A 485 -1.56 9.42 -2.48
C ASN A 485 -2.13 10.83 -2.77
N GLY A 486 -2.93 10.98 -3.81
CA GLY A 486 -3.51 12.27 -4.18
C GLY A 486 -2.49 13.28 -4.72
N TYR A 487 -1.33 12.82 -5.18
CA TYR A 487 -0.27 13.66 -5.69
C TYR A 487 -0.54 14.09 -7.14
N ASN A 488 -0.12 15.28 -7.49
CA ASN A 488 -0.19 15.84 -8.83
C ASN A 488 1.23 16.05 -9.42
N ALA A 489 1.33 16.52 -10.66
CA ALA A 489 2.60 16.70 -11.35
C ALA A 489 3.64 17.54 -10.58
N GLU A 490 3.22 18.48 -9.72
CA GLU A 490 4.12 19.34 -8.93
C GLU A 490 4.89 18.55 -7.86
N GLU A 491 4.31 17.45 -7.35
CA GLU A 491 4.97 16.59 -6.36
C GLU A 491 6.24 15.91 -6.89
N PHE A 492 6.34 15.65 -8.19
CA PHE A 492 7.58 15.12 -8.78
C PHE A 492 8.77 16.03 -8.51
N ASN A 493 8.60 17.37 -8.64
CA ASN A 493 9.64 18.32 -8.33
C ASN A 493 10.02 18.28 -6.85
N ARG A 494 9.03 18.19 -5.95
CA ARG A 494 9.27 18.11 -4.51
C ARG A 494 10.03 16.84 -4.15
N MET A 495 9.61 15.68 -4.67
CA MET A 495 10.28 14.40 -4.49
C MET A 495 11.70 14.41 -5.05
N TYR A 496 11.90 14.98 -6.24
CA TYR A 496 13.20 15.10 -6.88
C TYR A 496 14.20 15.87 -6.02
N HIS A 497 13.78 17.00 -5.44
CA HIS A 497 14.62 17.82 -4.58
C HIS A 497 14.81 17.23 -3.17
N SER A 498 13.90 16.40 -2.70
CA SER A 498 13.99 15.77 -1.37
C SER A 498 15.02 14.64 -1.30
N THR A 499 15.40 14.04 -2.44
CA THR A 499 16.35 12.94 -2.48
C THR A 499 17.69 13.37 -3.09
N GLN A 500 18.80 12.87 -2.51
CA GLN A 500 20.15 13.02 -3.07
C GLN A 500 20.56 11.80 -3.90
N ASN A 501 19.73 10.77 -3.93
CA ASN A 501 20.03 9.54 -4.65
C ASN A 501 19.80 9.74 -6.16
N VAL A 502 20.88 9.66 -6.94
CA VAL A 502 20.86 9.88 -8.40
C VAL A 502 19.90 8.92 -9.11
N ARG A 503 19.81 7.68 -8.67
CA ARG A 503 18.91 6.66 -9.23
C ARG A 503 17.45 7.04 -8.99
N SER A 504 17.12 7.46 -7.78
CA SER A 504 15.77 7.93 -7.44
C SER A 504 15.37 9.14 -8.27
N ARG A 505 16.31 10.08 -8.49
CA ARG A 505 16.08 11.25 -9.35
C ARG A 505 15.81 10.85 -10.80
N LEU A 506 16.64 9.97 -11.37
CA LEU A 506 16.44 9.44 -12.72
C LEU A 506 15.10 8.73 -12.86
N PHE A 507 14.75 7.90 -11.89
CA PHE A 507 13.47 7.20 -11.89
C PHE A 507 12.29 8.16 -11.83
N LEU A 508 12.37 9.20 -10.99
CA LEU A 508 11.34 10.24 -10.89
C LEU A 508 11.18 11.02 -12.19
N GLU A 509 12.27 11.36 -12.88
CA GLU A 509 12.20 12.01 -14.20
C GLU A 509 11.50 11.13 -15.23
N ILE A 510 11.87 9.85 -15.30
CA ILE A 510 11.24 8.88 -16.23
C ILE A 510 9.75 8.72 -15.89
N CYS A 511 9.42 8.60 -14.61
CA CYS A 511 8.03 8.47 -14.16
C CYS A 511 7.21 9.73 -14.41
N HIS A 512 7.82 10.92 -14.28
CA HIS A 512 7.17 12.19 -14.57
C HIS A 512 6.77 12.28 -16.05
N ASP A 513 7.70 11.98 -16.97
CA ASP A 513 7.41 11.98 -18.40
C ASP A 513 6.30 10.98 -18.76
N CYS A 514 6.34 9.78 -18.16
CA CYS A 514 5.30 8.77 -18.35
C CYS A 514 3.94 9.17 -17.74
N TYR A 515 3.95 9.86 -16.60
CA TYR A 515 2.75 10.39 -15.97
C TYR A 515 2.09 11.46 -16.84
N LEU A 516 2.87 12.41 -17.37
CA LEU A 516 2.37 13.46 -18.26
C LEU A 516 1.80 12.89 -19.56
N GLU A 517 2.42 11.85 -20.12
CA GLU A 517 1.91 11.17 -21.31
C GLU A 517 0.59 10.46 -21.03
N TYR A 518 0.47 9.78 -19.87
CA TYR A 518 -0.77 9.13 -19.48
C TYR A 518 -1.89 10.13 -19.19
N ASP A 519 -1.59 11.22 -18.50
CA ASP A 519 -2.53 12.31 -18.23
C ASP A 519 -3.02 12.97 -19.54
N ARG A 520 -2.13 13.19 -20.51
CA ARG A 520 -2.48 13.66 -21.83
C ARG A 520 -3.43 12.69 -22.54
N TRP A 521 -3.08 11.40 -22.51
CA TRP A 521 -3.91 10.37 -23.13
C TRP A 521 -5.31 10.33 -22.51
N LEU A 522 -5.42 10.42 -21.18
CA LEU A 522 -6.72 10.45 -20.48
C LEU A 522 -7.55 11.65 -20.93
N LYS A 523 -6.95 12.85 -21.01
CA LYS A 523 -7.64 14.08 -21.45
C LYS A 523 -8.10 14.01 -22.90
N GLU A 524 -7.25 13.54 -23.82
CA GLU A 524 -7.59 13.41 -25.23
C GLU A 524 -8.72 12.41 -25.50
N ASN A 525 -8.77 11.33 -24.71
CA ASN A 525 -9.81 10.30 -24.81
C ASN A 525 -11.03 10.54 -23.92
N LYS A 526 -11.09 11.67 -23.18
CA LYS A 526 -12.10 11.96 -22.17
C LYS A 526 -12.30 10.78 -21.21
N ALA A 527 -11.19 10.20 -20.80
CA ALA A 527 -11.16 9.01 -19.97
C ALA A 527 -10.75 9.35 -18.52
N VAL A 528 -11.21 8.54 -17.59
CA VAL A 528 -10.90 8.64 -16.15
C VAL A 528 -10.53 7.25 -15.67
N ASP A 529 -9.42 7.11 -14.96
CA ASP A 529 -9.08 5.87 -14.28
C ASP A 529 -9.67 5.82 -12.85
N PHE A 530 -9.50 4.70 -12.18
CA PHE A 530 -10.09 4.49 -10.86
C PHE A 530 -9.52 5.43 -9.79
N GLU A 531 -8.23 5.74 -9.84
CA GLU A 531 -7.57 6.63 -8.88
C GLU A 531 -8.01 8.09 -9.11
N ASP A 532 -8.07 8.54 -10.35
CA ASP A 532 -8.55 9.88 -10.69
C ASP A 532 -10.02 10.08 -10.33
N MET A 533 -10.83 9.04 -10.43
CA MET A 533 -12.24 9.11 -10.04
C MET A 533 -12.39 9.51 -8.57
N ILE A 534 -11.57 8.95 -7.67
CA ILE A 534 -11.60 9.29 -6.24
C ILE A 534 -11.03 10.70 -6.02
N ASN A 535 -9.89 11.02 -6.65
CA ASN A 535 -9.23 12.32 -6.50
C ASN A 535 -10.11 13.46 -7.03
N GLU A 536 -10.71 13.27 -8.20
CA GLU A 536 -11.58 14.27 -8.81
C GLU A 536 -12.86 14.49 -7.99
N SER A 537 -13.47 13.42 -7.47
CA SER A 537 -14.63 13.56 -6.60
C SER A 537 -14.31 14.34 -5.32
N ALA A 538 -13.15 14.10 -4.70
CA ALA A 538 -12.71 14.86 -3.54
C ALA A 538 -12.43 16.34 -3.88
N ARG A 539 -11.87 16.63 -5.07
CA ARG A 539 -11.67 17.99 -5.57
C ARG A 539 -12.99 18.71 -5.79
N LEU A 540 -13.93 18.07 -6.48
CA LEU A 540 -15.28 18.62 -6.75
C LEU A 540 -16.02 19.00 -5.45
N LEU A 541 -15.93 18.16 -4.43
CA LEU A 541 -16.53 18.45 -3.13
C LEU A 541 -15.95 19.71 -2.48
N ARG A 542 -14.66 19.96 -2.61
CA ARG A 542 -14.00 21.13 -2.00
C ARG A 542 -14.21 22.42 -2.79
N GLU A 543 -14.24 22.34 -4.12
CA GLU A 543 -14.23 23.51 -5.01
C GLU A 543 -15.63 23.93 -5.47
N VAL A 544 -16.58 23.01 -5.61
CA VAL A 544 -17.90 23.27 -6.15
C VAL A 544 -18.91 23.45 -5.02
N LYS A 545 -19.27 24.70 -4.72
CA LYS A 545 -20.17 25.07 -3.62
C LYS A 545 -21.56 24.43 -3.72
N GLU A 546 -22.03 24.21 -4.93
CA GLU A 546 -23.33 23.59 -5.23
C GLU A 546 -23.41 22.12 -4.78
N MET A 547 -22.28 21.48 -4.56
CA MET A 547 -22.23 20.08 -4.07
C MET A 547 -22.88 19.95 -2.68
N LYS A 548 -22.79 20.96 -1.83
CA LYS A 548 -23.47 20.98 -0.51
C LYS A 548 -24.98 20.83 -0.64
N GLN A 549 -25.59 21.36 -1.71
CA GLN A 549 -27.04 21.26 -1.94
C GLN A 549 -27.45 19.94 -2.59
N LYS A 550 -26.49 19.26 -3.26
CA LYS A 550 -26.74 18.01 -3.99
C LYS A 550 -26.57 16.75 -3.11
N LEU A 551 -25.98 16.89 -1.93
CA LEU A 551 -25.69 15.80 -1.01
C LEU A 551 -26.33 16.07 0.36
N SER A 552 -26.93 15.04 0.95
CA SER A 552 -27.69 15.16 2.20
C SER A 552 -27.29 14.12 3.25
N PHE A 553 -26.06 13.62 3.20
CA PHE A 553 -25.60 12.62 4.16
C PHE A 553 -25.47 13.23 5.57
N LYS A 554 -25.95 12.48 6.56
CA LYS A 554 -25.78 12.77 7.99
C LYS A 554 -24.76 11.82 8.65
N TYR A 555 -24.61 10.63 8.09
CA TYR A 555 -23.68 9.62 8.59
C TYR A 555 -22.91 9.01 7.42
N ILE A 556 -21.61 8.88 7.59
CA ILE A 556 -20.69 8.17 6.71
C ILE A 556 -20.02 7.08 7.53
N ILE A 557 -20.30 5.83 7.21
CA ILE A 557 -19.72 4.67 7.91
C ILE A 557 -18.74 4.00 6.97
N VAL A 558 -17.49 3.88 7.40
CA VAL A 558 -16.42 3.26 6.62
C VAL A 558 -15.98 1.97 7.29
N ASP A 559 -16.25 0.84 6.63
CA ASP A 559 -15.83 -0.49 7.10
C ASP A 559 -14.43 -0.82 6.57
N GLU A 560 -13.69 -1.67 7.30
CA GLU A 560 -12.30 -2.09 7.04
C GLU A 560 -11.32 -0.90 6.91
N TYR A 561 -11.51 0.14 7.73
CA TYR A 561 -10.81 1.42 7.64
C TYR A 561 -9.27 1.31 7.74
N GLN A 562 -8.70 0.22 8.26
CA GLN A 562 -7.25 -0.01 8.30
C GLN A 562 -6.60 -0.07 6.90
N ASP A 563 -7.40 -0.28 5.85
CA ASP A 563 -6.93 -0.34 4.47
C ASP A 563 -7.09 1.00 3.72
N ILE A 564 -7.34 2.08 4.48
CA ILE A 564 -7.55 3.42 3.92
C ILE A 564 -6.27 3.94 3.25
N SER A 565 -6.40 4.49 2.05
CA SER A 565 -5.36 5.26 1.36
C SER A 565 -5.60 6.76 1.53
N ARG A 566 -4.59 7.57 1.22
CA ARG A 566 -4.68 9.03 1.35
C ARG A 566 -5.86 9.60 0.56
N GLN A 567 -6.02 9.24 -0.70
CA GLN A 567 -7.12 9.73 -1.54
C GLN A 567 -8.51 9.36 -0.98
N ARG A 568 -8.68 8.15 -0.41
CA ARG A 568 -9.94 7.71 0.18
C ARG A 568 -10.23 8.45 1.47
N PHE A 569 -9.20 8.69 2.27
CA PHE A 569 -9.30 9.56 3.45
C PHE A 569 -9.72 10.97 3.04
N ASP A 570 -9.08 11.56 2.04
CA ASP A 570 -9.38 12.91 1.55
C ASP A 570 -10.82 13.02 1.00
N LEU A 571 -11.31 11.97 0.31
CA LEU A 571 -12.72 11.89 -0.12
C LEU A 571 -13.68 11.79 1.07
N THR A 572 -13.39 10.92 2.05
CA THR A 572 -14.21 10.76 3.25
C THR A 572 -14.32 12.07 4.03
N LYS A 573 -13.19 12.73 4.21
CA LYS A 573 -13.11 14.01 4.92
C LYS A 573 -13.86 15.11 4.16
N ALA A 574 -13.66 15.22 2.85
CA ALA A 574 -14.36 16.21 2.01
C ALA A 574 -15.89 15.99 2.02
N LEU A 575 -16.35 14.73 2.00
CA LEU A 575 -17.78 14.41 2.12
C LEU A 575 -18.34 14.89 3.46
N SER A 576 -17.65 14.61 4.57
CA SER A 576 -18.08 15.07 5.91
C SER A 576 -18.10 16.59 6.01
N GLU A 577 -17.05 17.27 5.53
CA GLU A 577 -16.96 18.74 5.57
C GLU A 577 -18.06 19.43 4.75
N VAL A 578 -18.45 18.86 3.60
CA VAL A 578 -19.49 19.42 2.73
C VAL A 578 -20.90 19.17 3.25
N THR A 579 -21.14 18.01 3.87
CA THR A 579 -22.48 17.61 4.32
C THR A 579 -22.70 17.78 5.81
N ASP A 580 -21.68 18.17 6.57
CA ASP A 580 -21.66 18.17 8.03
C ASP A 580 -21.98 16.78 8.63
N ALA A 581 -21.63 15.71 7.89
CA ALA A 581 -21.91 14.33 8.26
C ALA A 581 -20.94 13.80 9.31
N LYS A 582 -21.47 13.03 10.25
CA LYS A 582 -20.68 12.27 11.23
C LYS A 582 -19.96 11.08 10.58
N ILE A 583 -18.72 10.82 10.97
CA ILE A 583 -17.92 9.70 10.46
C ILE A 583 -17.78 8.60 11.51
N ILE A 584 -18.07 7.38 11.12
CA ILE A 584 -17.83 6.18 11.91
C ILE A 584 -16.90 5.28 11.11
N ALA A 585 -15.61 5.28 11.49
CA ALA A 585 -14.58 4.43 10.90
C ALA A 585 -14.44 3.15 11.72
N VAL A 586 -14.54 1.98 11.10
CA VAL A 586 -14.46 0.69 11.77
C VAL A 586 -13.35 -0.14 11.15
N GLY A 587 -12.44 -0.67 11.97
CA GLY A 587 -11.32 -1.43 11.43
C GLY A 587 -10.48 -2.16 12.48
N ASP A 588 -9.44 -2.83 11.98
CA ASP A 588 -8.48 -3.59 12.77
C ASP A 588 -7.06 -3.33 12.24
N ASP A 589 -6.30 -2.48 12.92
CA ASP A 589 -4.93 -2.14 12.51
C ASP A 589 -4.02 -3.38 12.42
N TRP A 590 -4.29 -4.44 13.19
CA TRP A 590 -3.55 -5.71 13.09
C TRP A 590 -3.78 -6.44 11.77
N GLN A 591 -4.84 -6.11 11.03
CA GLN A 591 -5.16 -6.65 9.71
C GLN A 591 -4.72 -5.76 8.54
N SER A 592 -3.99 -4.67 8.79
CA SER A 592 -3.49 -3.80 7.73
C SER A 592 -2.35 -4.48 6.95
N ILE A 593 -2.69 -5.07 5.82
CA ILE A 593 -1.75 -5.81 4.95
C ILE A 593 -1.66 -5.24 3.53
N TYR A 594 -2.36 -4.15 3.23
CA TYR A 594 -2.46 -3.56 1.88
C TYR A 594 -1.56 -2.34 1.66
N ALA A 595 -0.48 -2.17 2.44
CA ALA A 595 0.48 -1.09 2.24
C ALA A 595 1.06 -1.07 0.82
N PHE A 596 1.26 -2.24 0.19
CA PHE A 596 1.72 -2.37 -1.20
C PHE A 596 0.74 -1.80 -2.24
N SER A 597 -0.54 -1.64 -1.89
CA SER A 597 -1.58 -1.01 -2.72
C SER A 597 -1.91 0.43 -2.29
N GLY A 598 -1.03 1.05 -1.48
CA GLY A 598 -1.14 2.45 -1.09
C GLY A 598 -1.98 2.71 0.16
N SER A 599 -2.34 1.69 0.95
CA SER A 599 -2.92 1.95 2.26
C SER A 599 -1.87 2.54 3.22
N ASP A 600 -2.30 3.51 4.02
CA ASP A 600 -1.47 4.20 5.01
C ASP A 600 -2.04 3.99 6.42
N ILE A 601 -1.40 3.11 7.18
CA ILE A 601 -1.83 2.78 8.53
C ILE A 601 -1.84 3.99 9.46
N THR A 602 -1.06 5.03 9.17
CA THR A 602 -1.03 6.24 10.01
C THR A 602 -2.36 7.00 9.95
N LEU A 603 -3.14 6.86 8.89
CA LEU A 603 -4.49 7.42 8.78
C LEU A 603 -5.47 6.73 9.73
N PHE A 604 -5.19 5.48 10.11
CA PHE A 604 -5.94 4.75 11.13
C PHE A 604 -5.40 5.04 12.53
N THR A 605 -4.09 4.83 12.77
CA THR A 605 -3.50 4.94 14.12
C THR A 605 -3.46 6.37 14.65
N LYS A 606 -3.42 7.36 13.76
CA LYS A 606 -3.48 8.80 14.07
C LYS A 606 -4.78 9.44 13.61
N PHE A 607 -5.88 8.69 13.60
CA PHE A 607 -7.18 9.15 13.12
C PHE A 607 -7.64 10.44 13.83
N SER A 608 -7.57 10.47 15.17
CA SER A 608 -7.93 11.65 15.94
C SER A 608 -7.13 12.90 15.57
N GLU A 609 -5.81 12.74 15.38
CA GLU A 609 -4.93 13.83 14.94
C GLU A 609 -5.31 14.34 13.53
N LYS A 610 -5.59 13.40 12.60
CA LYS A 610 -5.93 13.73 11.20
C LYS A 610 -7.31 14.35 11.03
N MET A 611 -8.27 13.96 11.87
CA MET A 611 -9.62 14.54 11.90
C MET A 611 -9.72 15.77 12.83
N GLY A 612 -8.69 16.05 13.64
CA GLY A 612 -8.65 17.11 14.65
C GLY A 612 -9.24 16.68 16.00
N TYR A 613 -10.09 15.65 16.01
CA TYR A 613 -10.64 15.00 17.20
C TYR A 613 -11.35 13.71 16.79
N ALA A 614 -11.40 12.71 17.65
CA ALA A 614 -12.26 11.57 17.47
C ALA A 614 -12.46 10.79 18.78
N LYS A 615 -13.65 10.25 19.00
CA LYS A 615 -13.90 9.26 20.06
C LYS A 615 -13.37 7.90 19.61
N MET A 616 -12.45 7.36 20.40
CA MET A 616 -11.86 6.04 20.17
C MET A 616 -12.65 4.99 20.95
N LEU A 617 -13.23 4.02 20.23
CA LEU A 617 -14.00 2.92 20.82
C LEU A 617 -13.30 1.59 20.52
N LYS A 618 -13.35 0.64 21.44
CA LYS A 618 -12.71 -0.67 21.30
C LYS A 618 -13.73 -1.77 21.45
N ILE A 619 -13.70 -2.76 20.55
CA ILE A 619 -14.40 -4.02 20.68
C ILE A 619 -13.35 -5.09 20.95
N VAL A 620 -13.25 -5.51 22.21
CA VAL A 620 -12.16 -6.38 22.66
C VAL A 620 -12.49 -7.87 22.54
N LYS A 621 -13.78 -8.22 22.53
CA LYS A 621 -14.20 -9.62 22.47
C LYS A 621 -14.26 -10.13 21.04
N THR A 622 -13.68 -11.29 20.80
CA THR A 622 -13.68 -11.93 19.49
C THR A 622 -14.14 -13.38 19.57
N TYR A 623 -14.86 -13.83 18.55
CA TYR A 623 -15.48 -15.15 18.51
C TYR A 623 -14.87 -16.05 17.41
N ARG A 624 -13.90 -15.58 16.65
CA ARG A 624 -13.30 -16.30 15.52
C ARG A 624 -12.21 -17.26 15.96
N ASN A 625 -11.16 -16.73 16.57
CA ASN A 625 -9.96 -17.47 16.93
C ASN A 625 -9.96 -17.87 18.42
N SER A 626 -9.15 -18.88 18.79
CA SER A 626 -8.88 -19.20 20.19
C SER A 626 -7.97 -18.16 20.86
N GLN A 627 -7.97 -18.11 22.18
CA GLN A 627 -7.15 -17.16 22.95
C GLN A 627 -5.67 -17.33 22.65
N GLU A 628 -5.18 -18.57 22.56
CA GLU A 628 -3.77 -18.89 22.34
C GLU A 628 -3.27 -18.41 20.97
N VAL A 629 -4.09 -18.54 19.91
CA VAL A 629 -3.79 -18.02 18.58
C VAL A 629 -3.73 -16.48 18.62
N ILE A 630 -4.67 -15.85 19.33
CA ILE A 630 -4.73 -14.40 19.51
C ILE A 630 -3.48 -13.89 20.22
N ASP A 631 -3.07 -14.56 21.31
CA ASP A 631 -1.92 -14.16 22.11
C ASP A 631 -0.61 -14.27 21.30
N ILE A 632 -0.43 -15.35 20.54
CA ILE A 632 0.73 -15.54 19.68
C ILE A 632 0.77 -14.47 18.58
N ALA A 633 -0.34 -14.28 17.86
CA ALA A 633 -0.43 -13.31 16.77
C ALA A 633 -0.31 -11.87 17.32
N GLY A 634 -0.94 -11.56 18.44
CA GLY A 634 -0.89 -10.27 19.11
C GLY A 634 0.52 -9.92 19.60
N ASN A 635 1.22 -10.87 20.22
CA ASN A 635 2.59 -10.68 20.65
C ASN A 635 3.55 -10.46 19.45
N PHE A 636 3.25 -11.07 18.32
CA PHE A 636 4.04 -10.86 17.09
C PHE A 636 3.79 -9.48 16.50
N ILE A 637 2.52 -9.11 16.26
CA ILE A 637 2.19 -7.87 15.55
C ILE A 637 2.53 -6.62 16.37
N GLN A 638 2.39 -6.67 17.70
CA GLN A 638 2.70 -5.57 18.60
C GLN A 638 4.21 -5.30 18.76
N LYS A 639 5.08 -6.07 18.11
CA LYS A 639 6.50 -5.72 17.96
C LYS A 639 6.70 -4.51 17.04
N ASN A 640 5.74 -4.25 16.16
CA ASN A 640 5.70 -3.02 15.39
C ASN A 640 5.13 -1.89 16.26
N SER A 641 5.95 -0.85 16.50
CA SER A 641 5.58 0.31 17.33
C SER A 641 4.43 1.14 16.76
N GLU A 642 4.16 1.05 15.46
CA GLU A 642 3.08 1.77 14.79
C GLU A 642 1.69 1.15 15.04
N GLN A 643 1.62 -0.06 15.58
CA GLN A 643 0.37 -0.75 15.87
C GLN A 643 -0.25 -0.30 17.21
N ILE A 644 -1.56 -0.22 17.23
CA ILE A 644 -2.30 0.11 18.45
C ILE A 644 -2.24 -1.09 19.42
N ARG A 645 -1.77 -0.83 20.63
CA ARG A 645 -1.74 -1.85 21.69
C ARG A 645 -3.16 -2.16 22.15
N LYS A 646 -3.55 -3.42 22.00
CA LYS A 646 -4.85 -3.93 22.43
C LYS A 646 -4.74 -5.35 22.96
N ARG A 647 -5.62 -5.71 23.87
CA ARG A 647 -5.75 -7.07 24.37
C ARG A 647 -7.12 -7.59 23.93
N LEU A 648 -7.11 -8.61 23.10
CA LEU A 648 -8.33 -9.25 22.62
C LEU A 648 -8.65 -10.45 23.52
N LEU A 649 -9.94 -10.70 23.73
CA LEU A 649 -10.45 -11.79 24.56
C LEU A 649 -11.29 -12.75 23.72
N SER A 650 -11.05 -14.05 23.87
CA SER A 650 -11.85 -15.08 23.23
C SER A 650 -12.40 -16.09 24.26
N PRO A 651 -13.63 -16.55 24.10
CA PRO A 651 -14.16 -17.65 24.91
C PRO A 651 -13.63 -19.02 24.47
N LYS A 652 -12.89 -19.09 23.35
CA LYS A 652 -12.36 -20.33 22.77
C LYS A 652 -10.93 -20.55 23.24
N ASN A 653 -10.61 -21.79 23.61
CA ASN A 653 -9.26 -22.25 23.94
C ASN A 653 -8.91 -23.48 23.10
N ILE A 654 -7.65 -23.66 22.77
CA ILE A 654 -7.13 -24.81 22.01
C ILE A 654 -5.75 -25.20 22.54
N THR A 655 -5.51 -26.50 22.64
CA THR A 655 -4.15 -27.03 22.84
C THR A 655 -3.41 -27.05 21.50
N ASP A 656 -2.11 -26.81 21.52
CA ASP A 656 -1.24 -26.83 20.34
C ASP A 656 -1.72 -25.91 19.20
N PRO A 657 -1.83 -24.59 19.46
CA PRO A 657 -2.40 -23.62 18.48
C PRO A 657 -1.56 -23.46 17.22
N VAL A 658 -0.27 -23.81 17.27
CA VAL A 658 0.68 -23.74 16.15
C VAL A 658 1.50 -25.02 16.07
N ILE A 659 1.49 -25.63 14.91
CA ILE A 659 2.30 -26.81 14.59
C ILE A 659 3.28 -26.43 13.49
N ILE A 660 4.57 -26.70 13.69
CA ILE A 660 5.62 -26.41 12.71
C ILE A 660 6.06 -27.72 12.07
N TYR A 661 5.93 -27.80 10.74
CA TYR A 661 6.44 -28.90 9.95
C TYR A 661 7.74 -28.47 9.26
N THR A 662 8.79 -29.28 9.44
CA THR A 662 10.05 -29.12 8.72
C THR A 662 10.15 -30.16 7.62
N TYR A 663 10.80 -29.82 6.52
CA TYR A 663 10.99 -30.72 5.40
C TYR A 663 12.39 -30.54 4.79
N ASP A 664 12.88 -31.62 4.15
CA ASP A 664 14.10 -31.57 3.35
C ASP A 664 13.77 -31.08 1.93
N SER A 665 14.34 -29.93 1.54
CA SER A 665 14.13 -29.34 0.22
C SER A 665 14.66 -30.20 -0.94
N THR A 666 15.53 -31.19 -0.63
CA THR A 666 16.12 -32.12 -1.60
C THR A 666 15.38 -33.45 -1.67
N ALA A 667 14.26 -33.60 -0.94
CA ALA A 667 13.52 -34.85 -0.86
C ALA A 667 13.15 -35.37 -2.26
N LYS A 668 13.30 -36.67 -2.43
CA LYS A 668 12.99 -37.40 -3.66
C LYS A 668 11.69 -38.22 -3.45
N GLY A 669 10.97 -38.45 -4.55
CA GLY A 669 9.83 -39.33 -4.55
C GLY A 669 10.17 -40.74 -4.08
N ARG A 670 9.14 -41.57 -3.76
CA ARG A 670 9.32 -43.00 -3.40
C ARG A 670 10.02 -43.74 -4.53
N LYS A 671 10.62 -44.89 -4.21
CA LYS A 671 11.31 -45.73 -5.18
C LYS A 671 10.43 -46.01 -6.41
N GLY A 672 10.85 -45.57 -7.59
CA GLY A 672 10.07 -45.60 -8.83
C GLY A 672 9.35 -44.28 -9.20
N ASP A 673 9.28 -43.33 -8.30
CA ASP A 673 8.74 -41.96 -8.54
C ASP A 673 9.87 -41.07 -9.05
N ARG A 674 9.68 -40.44 -10.23
CA ARG A 674 10.66 -39.52 -10.83
C ARG A 674 10.56 -38.09 -10.30
N ARG A 675 9.56 -37.84 -9.45
CA ARG A 675 9.35 -36.52 -8.87
C ARG A 675 10.45 -36.19 -7.84
N SER A 676 11.03 -35.06 -7.92
CA SER A 676 12.06 -34.58 -6.99
C SER A 676 12.17 -33.06 -7.03
N GLY A 677 12.91 -32.51 -6.08
CA GLY A 677 13.18 -31.08 -6.00
C GLY A 677 12.28 -30.31 -5.03
N SER A 678 12.53 -29.03 -4.90
CA SER A 678 11.93 -28.15 -3.90
C SER A 678 10.40 -28.16 -3.92
N ASN A 679 9.77 -28.09 -5.11
CA ASN A 679 8.31 -28.08 -5.24
C ASN A 679 7.68 -29.39 -4.77
N TYR A 680 8.30 -30.54 -5.08
CA TYR A 680 7.84 -31.83 -4.61
C TYR A 680 7.98 -31.94 -3.09
N ALA A 681 9.11 -31.51 -2.54
CA ALA A 681 9.38 -31.57 -1.10
C ALA A 681 8.35 -30.77 -0.28
N VAL A 682 8.04 -29.54 -0.72
CA VAL A 682 6.99 -28.71 -0.10
C VAL A 682 5.61 -29.38 -0.22
N ALA A 683 5.25 -29.84 -1.40
CA ALA A 683 3.95 -30.48 -1.62
C ALA A 683 3.79 -31.74 -0.77
N HIS A 684 4.83 -32.57 -0.64
CA HIS A 684 4.81 -33.76 0.22
C HIS A 684 4.70 -33.39 1.70
N ALA A 685 5.37 -32.31 2.15
CA ALA A 685 5.23 -31.82 3.53
C ALA A 685 3.79 -31.37 3.82
N VAL A 686 3.17 -30.63 2.88
CA VAL A 686 1.76 -30.21 2.98
C VAL A 686 0.82 -31.42 2.99
N GLU A 687 1.01 -32.40 2.12
CA GLU A 687 0.24 -33.67 2.10
C GLU A 687 0.34 -34.40 3.43
N THR A 688 1.54 -34.52 3.99
CA THR A 688 1.79 -35.17 5.27
C THR A 688 1.06 -34.45 6.41
N ALA A 689 1.18 -33.11 6.47
CA ALA A 689 0.52 -32.28 7.47
C ALA A 689 -1.01 -32.41 7.40
N LEU A 690 -1.59 -32.35 6.21
CA LEU A 690 -3.03 -32.51 6.00
C LEU A 690 -3.51 -33.91 6.40
N THR A 691 -2.76 -34.95 6.03
CA THR A 691 -3.10 -36.34 6.39
C THR A 691 -3.10 -36.53 7.90
N GLN A 692 -2.08 -36.05 8.60
CA GLN A 692 -2.00 -36.09 10.06
C GLN A 692 -3.15 -35.34 10.72
N LEU A 693 -3.47 -34.11 10.24
CA LEU A 693 -4.57 -33.30 10.76
C LEU A 693 -5.93 -34.01 10.60
N ILE A 694 -6.18 -34.59 9.42
CA ILE A 694 -7.41 -35.36 9.14
C ILE A 694 -7.51 -36.60 10.02
N MET A 695 -6.42 -37.36 10.20
CA MET A 695 -6.38 -38.52 11.08
C MET A 695 -6.63 -38.14 12.54
N TYR A 696 -6.00 -37.07 13.03
CA TYR A 696 -6.22 -36.56 14.38
C TYR A 696 -7.69 -36.23 14.63
N LYS A 697 -8.31 -35.47 13.71
CA LYS A 697 -9.74 -35.12 13.81
C LYS A 697 -10.66 -36.34 13.81
N LYS A 698 -10.38 -37.33 12.99
CA LYS A 698 -11.15 -38.59 12.97
C LYS A 698 -11.03 -39.35 14.27
N GLN A 699 -9.85 -39.40 14.90
CA GLN A 699 -9.65 -40.04 16.20
C GLN A 699 -10.43 -39.34 17.31
N GLU A 700 -10.61 -38.04 17.24
CA GLU A 700 -11.46 -37.27 18.16
C GLU A 700 -12.97 -37.41 17.88
N GLY A 701 -13.38 -38.22 16.88
CA GLY A 701 -14.77 -38.35 16.47
C GLY A 701 -15.37 -37.12 15.80
N ARG A 702 -14.51 -36.16 15.38
CA ARG A 702 -14.91 -34.93 14.71
C ARG A 702 -14.78 -35.07 13.19
N GLN A 703 -15.75 -34.54 12.46
CA GLN A 703 -15.61 -34.39 11.01
C GLN A 703 -14.54 -33.32 10.71
N PRO A 704 -13.68 -33.55 9.70
CA PRO A 704 -12.75 -32.49 9.26
C PRO A 704 -13.56 -31.29 8.75
N GLY A 705 -13.31 -30.13 9.34
CA GLY A 705 -13.87 -28.87 8.86
C GLY A 705 -13.17 -28.38 7.60
N THR A 706 -13.46 -27.14 7.21
CA THR A 706 -12.75 -26.48 6.10
C THR A 706 -11.29 -26.19 6.49
N ILE A 707 -10.36 -26.55 5.61
CA ILE A 707 -8.93 -26.26 5.75
C ILE A 707 -8.57 -25.21 4.71
N LEU A 708 -7.98 -24.11 5.17
CA LEU A 708 -7.47 -23.05 4.31
C LEU A 708 -5.96 -23.18 4.16
N LEU A 709 -5.48 -23.32 2.93
CA LEU A 709 -4.06 -23.24 2.60
C LEU A 709 -3.73 -21.80 2.21
N LEU A 710 -2.75 -21.21 2.89
CA LEU A 710 -2.27 -19.87 2.61
C LEU A 710 -0.85 -19.94 2.06
N GLY A 711 -0.64 -19.40 0.87
CA GLY A 711 0.66 -19.16 0.26
C GLY A 711 0.98 -17.67 0.23
N ARG A 712 2.26 -17.33 0.14
CA ARG A 712 2.68 -15.92 -0.02
C ARG A 712 2.34 -15.39 -1.41
N TYR A 713 2.42 -16.24 -2.42
CA TYR A 713 2.21 -15.90 -3.82
C TYR A 713 1.19 -16.82 -4.49
N ALA A 714 0.52 -16.32 -5.51
CA ALA A 714 -0.44 -17.12 -6.28
C ALA A 714 0.20 -18.38 -6.90
N PHE A 715 1.48 -18.30 -7.30
CA PHE A 715 2.20 -19.44 -7.87
C PHE A 715 2.53 -20.54 -6.85
N ASP A 716 2.39 -20.30 -5.54
CA ASP A 716 2.57 -21.37 -4.54
C ASP A 716 1.53 -22.47 -4.74
N GLY A 717 0.28 -22.11 -5.11
CA GLY A 717 -0.74 -23.05 -5.52
C GLY A 717 -0.35 -23.85 -6.78
N ASP A 718 0.18 -23.16 -7.80
CA ASP A 718 0.64 -23.80 -9.04
C ASP A 718 1.79 -24.77 -8.77
N HIS A 719 2.66 -24.49 -7.80
CA HIS A 719 3.74 -25.39 -7.40
C HIS A 719 3.20 -26.66 -6.74
N LEU A 720 2.16 -26.56 -5.90
CA LEU A 720 1.48 -27.71 -5.33
C LEU A 720 0.83 -28.57 -6.42
N GLU A 721 0.15 -27.95 -7.39
CA GLU A 721 -0.48 -28.65 -8.52
C GLU A 721 0.56 -29.36 -9.40
N LYS A 722 1.64 -28.68 -9.78
CA LYS A 722 2.75 -29.22 -10.58
C LYS A 722 3.48 -30.39 -9.91
N SER A 723 3.38 -30.52 -8.59
CA SER A 723 3.93 -31.69 -7.88
C SER A 723 3.22 -33.00 -8.21
N GLY A 724 1.98 -32.91 -8.73
CA GLY A 724 1.12 -34.08 -9.01
C GLY A 724 0.54 -34.72 -7.76
N LEU A 725 0.71 -34.15 -6.56
CA LEU A 725 0.11 -34.60 -5.30
C LEU A 725 -1.24 -33.93 -5.03
N PHE A 726 -1.49 -32.80 -5.67
CA PHE A 726 -2.71 -32.01 -5.51
C PHE A 726 -3.37 -31.77 -6.86
N GLU A 727 -4.69 -31.76 -6.86
CA GLU A 727 -5.51 -31.37 -8.00
C GLU A 727 -6.49 -30.29 -7.54
N PHE A 728 -6.40 -29.09 -8.13
CA PHE A 728 -7.28 -27.97 -7.83
C PHE A 728 -8.43 -27.93 -8.84
N VAL A 729 -9.66 -27.95 -8.35
CA VAL A 729 -10.84 -27.76 -9.18
C VAL A 729 -11.20 -26.28 -9.18
N ARG A 730 -11.14 -25.63 -10.34
CA ARG A 730 -11.56 -24.23 -10.50
C ARG A 730 -13.07 -24.12 -10.19
N GLY A 731 -13.40 -23.35 -9.14
CA GLY A 731 -14.77 -23.07 -8.73
C GLY A 731 -15.31 -23.90 -7.57
N GLY A 732 -14.51 -24.75 -6.94
CA GLY A 732 -14.87 -25.51 -5.74
C GLY A 732 -13.78 -26.51 -5.42
N SER A 733 -13.04 -26.26 -4.35
CA SER A 733 -11.86 -27.03 -3.98
C SER A 733 -12.24 -28.48 -3.62
N LYS A 734 -11.83 -29.43 -4.42
CA LYS A 734 -11.66 -30.82 -3.99
C LYS A 734 -10.17 -31.15 -4.04
N ILE A 735 -9.60 -31.44 -2.88
CA ILE A 735 -8.31 -32.13 -2.78
C ILE A 735 -8.61 -33.61 -3.01
N LYS A 736 -7.93 -34.25 -3.95
CA LYS A 736 -8.00 -35.71 -4.13
C LYS A 736 -7.27 -36.42 -3.02
#